data_bb537bf76b62d344c99dc1569fe386a2
#
_entry.id   bb537bf76b62d344c99dc1569fe386a2
#
_cell.length_a   1.000
_cell.length_b   1.000
_cell.length_c   1.000
_cell.angle_alpha   90.00
_cell.angle_beta   90.00
_cell.angle_gamma   90.00
#
_symmetry.space_group_name_H-M   'P 1'
#
loop_
_entity.id
_entity.type
_entity.pdbx_description
1 polymer ?
#
loop_
_entity_poly.entity_id
_entity_poly.type
_entity_poly.pdbx_seq_one_letter_code
_entity_poly.pdbx_strand_id
1 'polypeptide(L)'
;MEIKEECLAYLGQYYKELFFGTANKRYRSMTGADLKHRLNRLSQETLNGVEKPNELNDIHAMFAKVCAYLMHKEERLKPGPALDQLKENWKKMEDFCGMLAAKDMEYLPELTEEELEHVLKMQGIRRYLLTNSLERAYQLFYLPKTIKKGIRESVKRRPEDEYPETRAMKRRFILHIGPTNSGMTHDALERLKTASHGAYFGPLRLLALEVYDRLNGENIPCSMITGEETLEVAGACCQACTVEMLNEHEYFDVAVVDECQMVADPYRGHNWTRAVLGLRAEEIHLCMAPEAEDIIVQMIKRCGDTFKIVRHKRNTRLTLEEKPYSLKKDLKKGDALIVFSKKSVLALAAHLENQGVHCSVIYGSLPPATRREQVRRFLEKETEVVVSTDAIGMGLNLPIRRIVFIETRKFDGVGRRSLLPEEIKQIAGRAGRFGLYDEGFVAVLDDLELIKDGLERRPIPIMKAYIGFPEQLLKLPAEIDTLVKIWASMETPSIYEKMEVDELLALYVSFEHVQRDHMDEFSKEEIYKLITCSVDIDNKLVMDLWKDYCRDYRDVEELQFPYSPGPDLYDLESYYKMLDLYFQFSRKVGLPVQEENLVEERRNTEEEISRILKTECASYTRKCTICGRELSWDYPFSICERCFERGKRVHPRRR
;
A
#
# COMPACT_ATOMS: atom_id res chain seq x y z
N MET A 1 12.49 10.30 41.74
CA MET A 1 13.05 8.99 42.13
C MET A 1 12.60 7.89 41.16
N GLU A 2 11.33 7.80 40.88
CA GLU A 2 10.75 6.76 39.99
C GLU A 2 11.30 6.77 38.55
N ILE A 3 11.49 7.96 37.93
CA ILE A 3 12.02 8.08 36.57
C ILE A 3 13.51 7.71 36.47
N LYS A 4 14.32 8.09 37.46
CA LYS A 4 15.76 7.69 37.47
C LYS A 4 15.93 6.18 37.65
N GLU A 5 15.10 5.56 38.51
CA GLU A 5 15.08 4.10 38.68
C GLU A 5 14.57 3.37 37.43
N GLU A 6 13.56 3.93 36.77
CA GLU A 6 13.04 3.39 35.50
C GLU A 6 14.09 3.50 34.40
N CYS A 7 14.79 4.63 34.24
CA CYS A 7 15.89 4.80 33.29
C CYS A 7 17.04 3.83 33.56
N LEU A 8 17.42 3.65 34.81
CA LEU A 8 18.46 2.70 35.19
C LEU A 8 18.08 1.25 34.83
N ALA A 9 16.83 0.87 35.08
CA ALA A 9 16.32 -0.45 34.74
C ALA A 9 16.33 -0.66 33.21
N TYR A 10 15.94 0.33 32.42
CA TYR A 10 15.98 0.26 30.95
C TYR A 10 17.41 0.18 30.41
N LEU A 11 18.34 0.95 30.95
CA LEU A 11 19.75 0.86 30.59
C LEU A 11 20.32 -0.52 30.90
N GLY A 12 20.04 -1.06 32.07
CA GLY A 12 20.46 -2.39 32.47
C GLY A 12 19.93 -3.45 31.51
N GLN A 13 18.66 -3.35 31.13
CA GLN A 13 18.05 -4.24 30.15
C GLN A 13 18.63 -4.05 28.74
N TYR A 14 18.88 -2.80 28.32
CA TYR A 14 19.54 -2.50 27.04
C TYR A 14 20.92 -3.15 26.93
N TYR A 15 21.77 -3.02 27.98
CA TYR A 15 23.07 -3.67 27.98
C TYR A 15 22.96 -5.19 27.94
N LYS A 16 22.01 -5.77 28.68
CA LYS A 16 21.75 -7.20 28.60
C LYS A 16 21.38 -7.63 27.17
N GLU A 17 20.48 -6.94 26.52
CA GLU A 17 20.08 -7.26 25.13
C GLU A 17 21.21 -7.03 24.14
N LEU A 18 21.97 -5.95 24.27
CA LEU A 18 23.13 -5.67 23.43
C LEU A 18 24.18 -6.80 23.51
N PHE A 19 24.46 -7.29 24.70
CA PHE A 19 25.49 -8.30 24.93
C PHE A 19 25.01 -9.73 24.73
N PHE A 20 23.78 -10.04 25.13
CA PHE A 20 23.21 -11.38 25.06
C PHE A 20 22.38 -11.60 23.78
N GLY A 21 21.73 -10.58 23.24
CA GLY A 21 20.91 -10.65 22.04
C GLY A 21 21.67 -10.72 20.72
N THR A 22 22.85 -10.10 20.64
CA THR A 22 23.71 -10.10 19.45
C THR A 22 24.62 -11.34 19.34
N ALA A 23 24.56 -12.24 20.30
CA ALA A 23 25.37 -13.47 20.37
C ALA A 23 25.14 -14.48 19.22
N ASN A 24 24.22 -14.18 18.29
CA ASN A 24 23.88 -15.09 17.21
C ASN A 24 24.87 -15.09 16.04
N LYS A 25 25.61 -16.20 15.88
CA LYS A 25 26.26 -16.75 14.67
C LYS A 25 27.67 -16.30 14.26
N ARG A 26 28.22 -15.14 14.63
CA ARG A 26 29.50 -14.69 14.03
C ARG A 26 30.79 -15.02 14.82
N TYR A 27 30.69 -15.46 16.09
CA TYR A 27 31.87 -15.46 16.99
C TYR A 27 32.18 -16.81 17.65
N ARG A 28 31.95 -17.91 16.98
CA ARG A 28 32.11 -19.29 17.50
C ARG A 28 33.55 -19.81 17.73
N SER A 29 34.59 -18.98 17.56
CA SER A 29 35.98 -19.44 17.48
C SER A 29 36.96 -18.88 18.54
N MET A 30 36.50 -18.41 19.70
CA MET A 30 37.42 -17.96 20.77
C MET A 30 37.82 -19.07 21.71
N THR A 31 39.11 -19.12 22.11
CA THR A 31 39.62 -20.07 23.11
C THR A 31 39.39 -19.57 24.55
N GLY A 32 39.33 -20.51 25.53
CA GLY A 32 39.08 -20.17 26.93
C GLY A 32 40.17 -19.27 27.57
N ALA A 33 41.42 -19.35 27.06
CA ALA A 33 42.54 -18.51 27.52
C ALA A 33 42.39 -17.05 27.03
N ASP A 34 41.96 -16.86 25.77
CA ASP A 34 41.65 -15.51 25.23
C ASP A 34 40.51 -14.82 25.99
N LEU A 35 39.53 -15.61 26.43
CA LEU A 35 38.41 -15.17 27.20
C LEU A 35 38.82 -14.57 28.55
N LYS A 36 39.62 -15.32 29.31
CA LYS A 36 40.10 -14.95 30.65
C LYS A 36 40.97 -13.69 30.61
N HIS A 37 41.84 -13.62 29.62
CA HIS A 37 42.72 -12.45 29.45
C HIS A 37 41.94 -11.17 29.08
N ARG A 38 40.96 -11.28 28.25
CA ARG A 38 40.12 -10.17 27.82
C ARG A 38 39.12 -9.71 28.89
N LEU A 39 38.54 -10.63 29.67
CA LEU A 39 37.70 -10.30 30.82
C LEU A 39 38.54 -9.56 31.92
N ASN A 40 39.76 -10.02 32.20
CA ASN A 40 40.62 -9.33 33.16
C ASN A 40 41.03 -7.92 32.67
N ARG A 41 41.27 -7.76 31.38
CA ARG A 41 41.59 -6.45 30.79
C ARG A 41 40.39 -5.52 30.82
N LEU A 42 39.20 -5.99 30.44
CA LEU A 42 37.95 -5.23 30.51
C LEU A 42 37.62 -4.75 31.92
N SER A 43 37.76 -5.63 32.92
CA SER A 43 37.51 -5.24 34.31
C SER A 43 38.51 -4.21 34.84
N GLN A 44 39.78 -4.23 34.40
CA GLN A 44 40.77 -3.25 34.75
C GLN A 44 40.58 -1.91 34.01
N GLU A 45 40.26 -1.93 32.73
CA GLU A 45 40.02 -0.70 31.94
C GLU A 45 38.72 0.00 32.37
N THR A 46 37.70 -0.72 32.78
CA THR A 46 36.45 -0.13 33.28
C THR A 46 36.58 0.49 34.67
N LEU A 47 37.43 -0.09 35.52
CA LEU A 47 37.75 0.44 36.85
C LEU A 47 38.62 1.70 36.79
N ASN A 48 39.39 1.89 35.71
CA ASN A 48 40.32 3.02 35.54
C ASN A 48 39.73 4.24 34.76
N GLY A 49 38.42 4.25 34.47
CA GLY A 49 37.76 5.38 33.85
C GLY A 49 37.93 5.45 32.32
N VAL A 50 36.92 5.04 31.58
CA VAL A 50 36.86 5.26 30.14
C VAL A 50 36.46 6.68 29.87
N GLU A 51 37.42 7.51 29.38
CA GLU A 51 37.19 8.93 29.13
C GLU A 51 36.64 9.28 27.73
N LYS A 52 36.50 8.30 26.81
CA LYS A 52 36.13 8.56 25.42
C LYS A 52 35.00 7.65 24.89
N PRO A 53 34.01 8.20 24.17
CA PRO A 53 32.88 7.44 23.62
C PRO A 53 33.26 6.29 22.65
N ASN A 54 34.37 6.43 21.92
CA ASN A 54 34.83 5.42 20.97
C ASN A 54 35.36 4.16 21.67
N GLU A 55 35.91 4.28 22.88
CA GLU A 55 36.38 3.15 23.66
C GLU A 55 35.24 2.28 24.19
N LEU A 56 34.05 2.87 24.42
CA LEU A 56 32.85 2.15 24.84
C LEU A 56 32.36 1.20 23.75
N ASN A 57 32.40 1.63 22.48
CA ASN A 57 31.99 0.79 21.34
C ASN A 57 32.92 -0.43 21.14
N ASP A 58 34.23 -0.26 21.38
CA ASP A 58 35.18 -1.37 21.30
C ASP A 58 34.99 -2.37 22.45
N ILE A 59 34.68 -1.87 23.66
CA ILE A 59 34.31 -2.68 24.82
C ILE A 59 33.00 -3.45 24.52
N HIS A 60 32.00 -2.81 23.96
CA HIS A 60 30.73 -3.45 23.56
C HIS A 60 30.96 -4.59 22.54
N ALA A 61 31.76 -4.35 21.51
CA ALA A 61 32.07 -5.38 20.49
C ALA A 61 32.83 -6.56 21.09
N MET A 62 33.70 -6.32 22.03
CA MET A 62 34.47 -7.36 22.70
C MET A 62 33.61 -8.17 23.66
N PHE A 63 32.68 -7.52 24.37
CA PHE A 63 31.76 -8.17 25.32
C PHE A 63 30.76 -9.07 24.59
N ALA A 64 30.22 -8.62 23.45
CA ALA A 64 29.35 -9.43 22.60
C ALA A 64 30.03 -10.74 22.13
N LYS A 65 31.34 -10.69 21.84
CA LYS A 65 32.14 -11.88 21.48
C LYS A 65 32.26 -12.87 22.63
N VAL A 66 32.44 -12.35 23.85
CA VAL A 66 32.55 -13.16 25.07
C VAL A 66 31.24 -13.85 25.40
N CYS A 67 30.11 -13.14 25.31
CA CYS A 67 28.76 -13.69 25.55
C CYS A 67 28.43 -14.81 24.55
N ALA A 68 28.71 -14.59 23.27
CA ALA A 68 28.47 -15.60 22.23
C ALA A 68 29.23 -16.92 22.50
N TYR A 69 30.48 -16.80 23.00
CA TYR A 69 31.26 -17.96 23.36
C TYR A 69 30.70 -18.72 24.58
N LEU A 70 30.29 -18.00 25.60
CA LEU A 70 29.73 -18.57 26.82
C LEU A 70 28.41 -19.32 26.54
N MET A 71 27.49 -18.71 25.76
CA MET A 71 26.23 -19.37 25.35
C MET A 71 26.49 -20.67 24.58
N HIS A 72 27.47 -20.68 23.66
CA HIS A 72 27.79 -21.86 22.90
C HIS A 72 28.44 -22.99 23.76
N LYS A 73 29.10 -22.62 24.85
CA LYS A 73 29.70 -23.60 25.80
C LYS A 73 28.67 -24.16 26.76
N GLU A 74 27.70 -23.37 27.22
CA GLU A 74 26.66 -23.81 28.15
C GLU A 74 25.83 -24.97 27.58
N GLU A 75 25.48 -24.92 26.30
CA GLU A 75 24.75 -26.00 25.61
C GLU A 75 25.51 -27.35 25.55
N ARG A 76 26.84 -27.36 25.77
CA ARG A 76 27.70 -28.53 25.63
C ARG A 76 28.31 -29.05 26.92
N LEU A 77 28.19 -28.30 28.02
CA LEU A 77 28.79 -28.68 29.30
C LEU A 77 27.83 -29.50 30.15
N LYS A 78 28.28 -30.65 30.62
CA LYS A 78 27.56 -31.44 31.65
C LYS A 78 27.63 -30.72 32.99
N PRO A 79 26.66 -30.98 33.94
CA PRO A 79 26.73 -30.48 35.31
C PRO A 79 28.08 -30.83 35.98
N GLY A 80 28.71 -29.80 36.55
CA GLY A 80 30.02 -29.97 37.19
C GLY A 80 30.75 -28.61 37.31
N PRO A 81 31.98 -28.61 37.88
CA PRO A 81 32.73 -27.40 38.20
C PRO A 81 32.93 -26.44 37.02
N ALA A 82 32.99 -26.94 35.78
CA ALA A 82 33.12 -26.10 34.58
C ALA A 82 31.82 -25.32 34.25
N LEU A 83 30.68 -25.91 34.49
CA LEU A 83 29.39 -25.24 34.34
C LEU A 83 29.14 -24.22 35.44
N ASP A 84 29.54 -24.53 36.67
CA ASP A 84 29.43 -23.64 37.81
C ASP A 84 30.31 -22.39 37.61
N GLN A 85 31.51 -22.55 37.13
CA GLN A 85 32.41 -21.43 36.77
C GLN A 85 31.84 -20.60 35.62
N LEU A 86 31.16 -21.22 34.66
CA LEU A 86 30.50 -20.51 33.56
C LEU A 86 29.34 -19.66 34.07
N LYS A 87 28.51 -20.20 34.97
CA LYS A 87 27.40 -19.50 35.62
C LYS A 87 27.90 -18.32 36.48
N GLU A 88 29.00 -18.52 37.20
CA GLU A 88 29.62 -17.42 37.97
C GLU A 88 30.14 -16.30 37.05
N ASN A 89 30.77 -16.65 35.95
CA ASN A 89 31.20 -15.67 34.94
C ASN A 89 30.02 -14.96 34.29
N TRP A 90 28.91 -15.67 34.04
CA TRP A 90 27.67 -15.08 33.55
C TRP A 90 27.09 -14.04 34.49
N LYS A 91 27.03 -14.36 35.78
CA LYS A 91 26.59 -13.43 36.82
C LYS A 91 27.47 -12.20 36.90
N LYS A 92 28.80 -12.35 36.82
CA LYS A 92 29.73 -11.21 36.75
C LYS A 92 29.47 -10.30 35.56
N MET A 93 29.02 -10.85 34.44
CA MET A 93 28.66 -10.08 33.25
C MET A 93 27.31 -9.36 33.40
N GLU A 94 26.34 -9.95 34.07
CA GLU A 94 25.09 -9.26 34.43
C GLU A 94 25.34 -8.10 35.40
N ASP A 95 26.19 -8.30 36.41
CA ASP A 95 26.61 -7.26 37.34
C ASP A 95 27.36 -6.13 36.61
N PHE A 96 28.16 -6.47 35.59
CA PHE A 96 28.86 -5.48 34.76
C PHE A 96 27.87 -4.66 33.90
N CYS A 97 26.82 -5.24 33.33
CA CYS A 97 25.77 -4.51 32.66
C CYS A 97 25.09 -3.49 33.59
N GLY A 98 24.85 -3.88 34.84
CA GLY A 98 24.34 -2.98 35.87
C GLY A 98 25.28 -1.82 36.20
N MET A 99 26.58 -2.12 36.26
CA MET A 99 27.64 -1.05 36.49
C MET A 99 27.70 -0.09 35.31
N LEU A 100 27.64 -0.55 34.07
CA LEU A 100 27.64 0.32 32.90
C LEU A 100 26.38 1.22 32.88
N ALA A 101 25.23 0.67 33.23
CA ALA A 101 24.01 1.44 33.33
C ALA A 101 24.10 2.54 34.41
N ALA A 102 24.64 2.19 35.58
CA ALA A 102 24.86 3.16 36.67
C ALA A 102 25.83 4.26 36.25
N LYS A 103 26.90 3.90 35.54
CA LYS A 103 27.94 4.85 35.07
C LYS A 103 27.36 5.79 34.00
N ASP A 104 26.56 5.29 33.06
CA ASP A 104 25.87 6.14 32.09
C ASP A 104 24.92 7.13 32.77
N MET A 105 24.28 6.76 33.86
CA MET A 105 23.44 7.66 34.65
C MET A 105 24.24 8.75 35.38
N GLU A 106 25.51 8.49 35.77
CA GLU A 106 26.39 9.46 36.37
C GLU A 106 26.86 10.53 35.38
N TYR A 107 26.92 10.23 34.08
CA TYR A 107 27.25 11.19 33.03
C TYR A 107 26.11 12.12 32.62
N LEU A 108 24.87 11.83 33.03
CA LEU A 108 23.75 12.77 32.85
C LEU A 108 23.98 13.95 33.82
N PRO A 109 23.86 15.20 33.34
CA PRO A 109 23.90 16.34 34.24
C PRO A 109 22.83 16.16 35.33
N GLU A 110 23.02 16.82 36.51
CA GLU A 110 22.00 16.79 37.57
C GLU A 110 20.69 17.44 37.08
N LEU A 111 19.93 16.68 36.32
CA LEU A 111 18.62 17.07 35.84
C LEU A 111 17.57 16.75 36.90
N THR A 112 16.65 17.67 37.08
CA THR A 112 15.42 17.43 37.84
C THR A 112 14.56 16.35 37.13
N GLU A 113 13.60 15.74 37.83
CA GLU A 113 12.71 14.75 37.23
C GLU A 113 11.92 15.32 36.05
N GLU A 114 11.51 16.61 36.11
CA GLU A 114 10.82 17.30 35.00
C GLU A 114 11.77 17.56 33.82
N GLU A 115 13.00 17.96 34.07
CA GLU A 115 14.01 18.16 33.03
C GLU A 115 14.43 16.84 32.39
N LEU A 116 14.57 15.76 33.18
CA LEU A 116 14.87 14.43 32.65
C LEU A 116 13.70 13.91 31.81
N GLU A 117 12.45 14.11 32.25
CA GLU A 117 11.27 13.78 31.47
C GLU A 117 11.15 14.63 30.21
N HIS A 118 11.52 15.91 30.30
CA HIS A 118 11.55 16.81 29.16
C HIS A 118 12.68 16.43 28.16
N VAL A 119 13.87 16.14 28.64
CA VAL A 119 15.00 15.64 27.85
C VAL A 119 14.65 14.33 27.16
N LEU A 120 14.00 13.41 27.83
CA LEU A 120 13.55 12.15 27.27
C LEU A 120 12.40 12.31 26.26
N LYS A 121 11.68 13.43 26.27
CA LYS A 121 10.59 13.78 25.35
C LYS A 121 11.03 14.64 24.16
N MET A 122 12.20 15.29 24.19
CA MET A 122 12.64 16.23 23.17
C MET A 122 13.29 15.53 21.96
N GLN A 123 12.83 15.90 20.76
CA GLN A 123 13.34 15.40 19.47
C GLN A 123 14.75 15.92 19.12
N GLY A 124 15.12 17.13 19.56
CA GLY A 124 16.42 17.77 19.22
C GLY A 124 17.65 17.14 19.85
N ILE A 125 17.49 16.27 20.83
CA ILE A 125 18.59 15.57 21.53
C ILE A 125 19.13 14.39 20.70
N ARG A 126 18.43 13.97 19.65
CA ARG A 126 18.83 12.86 18.79
C ARG A 126 20.29 12.94 18.30
N ARG A 127 20.75 14.12 17.92
CA ARG A 127 22.14 14.32 17.47
C ARG A 127 23.17 14.16 18.57
N TYR A 128 22.84 14.57 19.78
CA TYR A 128 23.75 14.53 20.93
C TYR A 128 23.83 13.13 21.56
N LEU A 129 22.74 12.35 21.48
CA LEU A 129 22.59 11.08 22.19
C LEU A 129 22.72 9.83 21.27
N LEU A 130 22.89 9.96 19.94
CA LEU A 130 23.08 8.84 19.02
C LEU A 130 24.29 7.94 19.36
N THR A 131 25.17 8.41 20.24
CA THR A 131 26.30 7.68 20.79
C THR A 131 26.06 7.18 22.21
N ASN A 132 24.92 7.45 22.82
CA ASN A 132 24.66 7.21 24.24
C ASN A 132 23.67 6.06 24.46
N SER A 133 24.04 5.12 25.32
CA SER A 133 23.23 3.93 25.64
C SER A 133 21.90 4.23 26.30
N LEU A 134 21.77 5.37 26.98
CA LEU A 134 20.53 5.84 27.57
C LEU A 134 19.45 6.13 26.50
N GLU A 135 19.82 6.78 25.40
CA GLU A 135 18.86 7.04 24.33
C GLU A 135 18.39 5.74 23.66
N ARG A 136 19.30 4.79 23.42
CA ARG A 136 18.93 3.50 22.86
C ARG A 136 17.99 2.73 23.78
N ALA A 137 18.23 2.77 25.09
CA ALA A 137 17.32 2.17 26.07
C ALA A 137 15.95 2.89 26.08
N TYR A 138 15.95 4.20 26.00
CA TYR A 138 14.73 4.99 25.86
C TYR A 138 13.96 4.64 24.60
N GLN A 139 14.63 4.61 23.45
CA GLN A 139 14.04 4.28 22.17
C GLN A 139 13.44 2.85 22.12
N LEU A 140 14.14 1.89 22.73
CA LEU A 140 13.72 0.49 22.66
C LEU A 140 12.63 0.11 23.68
N PHE A 141 12.62 0.72 24.85
CA PHE A 141 11.76 0.26 25.97
C PHE A 141 10.80 1.31 26.47
N TYR A 142 11.27 2.52 26.72
CA TYR A 142 10.44 3.56 27.34
C TYR A 142 9.53 4.26 26.31
N LEU A 143 10.09 4.71 25.21
CA LEU A 143 9.35 5.43 24.18
C LEU A 143 8.18 4.61 23.61
N PRO A 144 8.33 3.33 23.24
CA PRO A 144 7.20 2.53 22.78
C PRO A 144 6.08 2.40 23.81
N LYS A 145 6.43 2.29 25.10
CA LYS A 145 5.45 2.20 26.21
C LYS A 145 4.68 3.51 26.39
N THR A 146 5.41 4.64 26.36
CA THR A 146 4.83 5.98 26.49
C THR A 146 3.96 6.33 25.28
N ILE A 147 4.42 6.02 24.08
CA ILE A 147 3.66 6.24 22.85
C ILE A 147 2.41 5.36 22.83
N LYS A 148 2.49 4.08 23.20
CA LYS A 148 1.30 3.21 23.31
C LYS A 148 0.27 3.77 24.27
N LYS A 149 0.71 4.37 25.39
CA LYS A 149 -0.19 5.05 26.31
C LYS A 149 -0.80 6.30 25.65
N GLY A 150 0.03 7.17 25.06
CA GLY A 150 -0.42 8.37 24.35
C GLY A 150 -1.41 8.05 23.22
N ILE A 151 -1.14 7.01 22.42
CA ILE A 151 -2.05 6.54 21.37
C ILE A 151 -3.40 6.12 21.98
N ARG A 152 -3.39 5.34 23.06
CA ARG A 152 -4.62 4.88 23.72
C ARG A 152 -5.45 6.03 24.30
N GLU A 153 -4.82 7.12 24.69
CA GLU A 153 -5.47 8.32 25.22
C GLU A 153 -5.97 9.25 24.10
N SER A 154 -5.27 9.28 22.96
CA SER A 154 -5.58 10.16 21.83
C SER A 154 -6.61 9.57 20.86
N VAL A 155 -6.58 8.25 20.66
CA VAL A 155 -7.48 7.54 19.73
C VAL A 155 -8.66 6.96 20.49
N LYS A 156 -9.85 7.10 19.92
CA LYS A 156 -11.04 6.50 20.52
C LYS A 156 -10.91 4.97 20.54
N ARG A 157 -11.39 4.35 21.58
CA ARG A 157 -11.39 2.89 21.73
C ARG A 157 -12.16 2.18 20.61
N ARG A 158 -13.16 2.86 20.08
CA ARG A 158 -13.98 2.38 18.95
C ARG A 158 -13.77 3.32 17.77
N PRO A 159 -13.33 2.84 16.60
CA PRO A 159 -13.15 3.68 15.41
C PRO A 159 -14.40 4.48 15.02
N GLU A 160 -15.59 3.96 15.31
CA GLU A 160 -16.86 4.65 15.05
C GLU A 160 -16.99 5.97 15.83
N ASP A 161 -16.37 6.07 17.00
CA ASP A 161 -16.46 7.23 17.89
C ASP A 161 -15.48 8.36 17.50
N GLU A 162 -14.63 8.15 16.49
CA GLU A 162 -13.75 9.20 15.92
C GLU A 162 -14.55 10.26 15.15
N TYR A 163 -15.81 9.99 14.81
CA TYR A 163 -16.69 10.86 14.00
C TYR A 163 -17.88 11.39 14.83
N PRO A 164 -17.66 12.27 15.82
CA PRO A 164 -18.72 12.68 16.77
C PRO A 164 -19.88 13.42 16.07
N GLU A 165 -19.59 14.26 15.07
CA GLU A 165 -20.62 14.98 14.31
C GLU A 165 -21.51 14.01 13.53
N THR A 166 -20.91 13.02 12.91
CA THR A 166 -21.62 11.95 12.18
C THR A 166 -22.43 11.07 13.15
N ARG A 167 -21.90 10.80 14.36
CA ARG A 167 -22.65 10.04 15.39
C ARG A 167 -23.87 10.81 15.93
N ALA A 168 -23.87 12.14 15.87
CA ALA A 168 -25.02 12.97 16.23
C ALA A 168 -26.15 12.96 15.17
N MET A 169 -25.87 12.50 13.95
CA MET A 169 -26.83 12.39 12.87
C MET A 169 -27.64 11.09 12.93
N LYS A 170 -28.79 11.09 12.26
CA LYS A 170 -29.57 9.88 11.98
C LYS A 170 -29.38 9.54 10.51
N ARG A 171 -28.52 8.57 10.22
CA ARG A 171 -28.23 8.15 8.85
C ARG A 171 -29.07 6.93 8.47
N ARG A 172 -29.43 6.82 7.21
CA ARG A 172 -30.13 5.67 6.63
C ARG A 172 -29.28 5.08 5.51
N PHE A 173 -28.90 3.83 5.69
CA PHE A 173 -28.12 3.09 4.67
C PHE A 173 -29.03 2.22 3.81
N ILE A 174 -28.79 2.24 2.50
CA ILE A 174 -29.37 1.35 1.52
C ILE A 174 -28.25 0.48 0.95
N LEU A 175 -28.27 -0.79 1.30
CA LEU A 175 -27.22 -1.75 0.90
C LEU A 175 -27.64 -2.45 -0.39
N HIS A 176 -27.04 -2.08 -1.51
CA HIS A 176 -27.19 -2.75 -2.79
C HIS A 176 -26.19 -3.91 -2.86
N ILE A 177 -26.69 -5.14 -2.75
CA ILE A 177 -25.85 -6.33 -2.66
C ILE A 177 -26.12 -7.24 -3.86
N GLY A 178 -25.09 -7.57 -4.61
CA GLY A 178 -25.21 -8.45 -5.75
C GLY A 178 -23.90 -8.74 -6.46
N PRO A 179 -23.90 -9.65 -7.43
CA PRO A 179 -22.71 -9.90 -8.24
C PRO A 179 -22.46 -8.77 -9.23
N THR A 180 -21.27 -8.72 -9.78
CA THR A 180 -20.90 -7.79 -10.86
C THR A 180 -21.91 -7.84 -12.00
N ASN A 181 -22.24 -6.69 -12.58
CA ASN A 181 -23.18 -6.54 -13.69
C ASN A 181 -24.64 -6.89 -13.33
N SER A 182 -25.07 -6.52 -12.12
CA SER A 182 -26.44 -6.72 -11.61
C SER A 182 -27.27 -5.43 -11.49
N GLY A 183 -26.72 -4.28 -11.89
CA GLY A 183 -27.42 -2.97 -11.87
C GLY A 183 -27.38 -2.20 -10.56
N MET A 184 -26.60 -2.65 -9.56
CA MET A 184 -26.49 -2.00 -8.24
C MET A 184 -26.17 -0.51 -8.33
N THR A 185 -25.07 -0.17 -8.98
CA THR A 185 -24.61 1.22 -9.14
C THR A 185 -25.61 2.05 -9.94
N HIS A 186 -26.26 1.44 -10.94
CA HIS A 186 -27.31 2.12 -11.70
C HIS A 186 -28.47 2.58 -10.81
N ASP A 187 -29.02 1.67 -9.99
CA ASP A 187 -30.14 1.99 -9.11
C ASP A 187 -29.76 3.03 -8.05
N ALA A 188 -28.55 2.96 -7.51
CA ALA A 188 -28.01 3.94 -6.58
C ALA A 188 -27.87 5.34 -7.24
N LEU A 189 -27.38 5.39 -8.49
CA LEU A 189 -27.25 6.64 -9.24
C LEU A 189 -28.61 7.24 -9.64
N GLU A 190 -29.63 6.43 -9.94
CA GLU A 190 -30.99 6.93 -10.19
C GLU A 190 -31.55 7.69 -8.95
N ARG A 191 -31.19 7.26 -7.75
CA ARG A 191 -31.55 7.98 -6.53
C ARG A 191 -30.69 9.26 -6.35
N LEU A 192 -29.40 9.18 -6.66
CA LEU A 192 -28.48 10.33 -6.58
C LEU A 192 -28.94 11.49 -7.47
N LYS A 193 -29.48 11.21 -8.66
CA LYS A 193 -29.99 12.22 -9.60
C LYS A 193 -31.08 13.13 -9.04
N THR A 194 -31.76 12.68 -7.99
CA THR A 194 -32.82 13.45 -7.32
C THR A 194 -32.36 14.19 -6.08
N ALA A 195 -31.07 14.18 -5.77
CA ALA A 195 -30.48 14.87 -4.66
C ALA A 195 -30.38 16.39 -4.93
N SER A 196 -30.53 17.20 -3.89
CA SER A 196 -30.24 18.62 -3.93
C SER A 196 -28.76 18.90 -3.69
N HIS A 197 -28.13 18.05 -2.89
CA HIS A 197 -26.68 18.03 -2.65
C HIS A 197 -26.22 16.58 -2.54
N GLY A 198 -25.74 16.02 -3.63
CA GLY A 198 -25.40 14.61 -3.76
C GLY A 198 -23.92 14.35 -4.00
N ALA A 199 -23.43 13.17 -3.56
CA ALA A 199 -22.07 12.74 -3.85
C ALA A 199 -21.99 11.28 -4.28
N TYR A 200 -21.11 10.99 -5.24
CA TYR A 200 -20.68 9.65 -5.61
C TYR A 200 -19.21 9.48 -5.22
N PHE A 201 -18.90 8.37 -4.59
CA PHE A 201 -17.54 7.98 -4.20
C PHE A 201 -17.18 6.62 -4.81
N GLY A 202 -16.26 6.62 -5.74
CA GLY A 202 -15.82 5.42 -6.46
C GLY A 202 -14.36 5.05 -6.23
N PRO A 203 -13.96 3.82 -6.61
CA PRO A 203 -12.59 3.34 -6.42
C PRO A 203 -11.56 3.94 -7.38
N LEU A 204 -12.00 4.49 -8.51
CA LEU A 204 -11.13 4.91 -9.60
C LEU A 204 -11.60 6.23 -10.22
N ARG A 205 -10.63 7.07 -10.64
CA ARG A 205 -10.87 8.30 -11.40
C ARG A 205 -11.78 8.06 -12.62
N LEU A 206 -11.57 6.94 -13.34
CA LEU A 206 -12.37 6.63 -14.52
C LEU A 206 -13.86 6.45 -14.19
N LEU A 207 -14.19 5.85 -13.03
CA LEU A 207 -15.59 5.71 -12.59
C LEU A 207 -16.19 7.04 -12.16
N ALA A 208 -15.44 7.88 -11.46
CA ALA A 208 -15.87 9.22 -11.13
C ALA A 208 -16.17 10.03 -12.41
N LEU A 209 -15.30 9.91 -13.42
CA LEU A 209 -15.47 10.57 -14.71
C LEU A 209 -16.68 10.02 -15.49
N GLU A 210 -16.93 8.69 -15.46
CA GLU A 210 -18.13 8.08 -16.09
C GLU A 210 -19.43 8.61 -15.45
N VAL A 211 -19.43 8.76 -14.12
CA VAL A 211 -20.58 9.34 -13.40
C VAL A 211 -20.74 10.83 -13.72
N TYR A 212 -19.64 11.58 -13.74
CA TYR A 212 -19.60 12.98 -14.14
C TYR A 212 -20.18 13.17 -15.56
N ASP A 213 -19.67 12.43 -16.55
CA ASP A 213 -20.12 12.51 -17.94
C ASP A 213 -21.60 12.14 -18.07
N ARG A 214 -22.03 11.08 -17.38
CA ARG A 214 -23.41 10.60 -17.39
C ARG A 214 -24.38 11.64 -16.83
N LEU A 215 -24.11 12.17 -15.63
CA LEU A 215 -25.01 13.14 -14.98
C LEU A 215 -25.10 14.43 -15.78
N ASN A 216 -23.97 14.99 -16.23
CA ASN A 216 -23.97 16.19 -17.08
C ASN A 216 -24.64 15.93 -18.43
N GLY A 217 -24.47 14.77 -19.04
CA GLY A 217 -25.16 14.36 -20.26
C GLY A 217 -26.68 14.24 -20.10
N GLU A 218 -27.16 14.00 -18.87
CA GLU A 218 -28.57 13.98 -18.50
C GLU A 218 -29.07 15.33 -17.96
N ASN A 219 -28.29 16.43 -18.10
CA ASN A 219 -28.55 17.79 -17.63
C ASN A 219 -28.66 17.90 -16.08
N ILE A 220 -27.93 17.06 -15.35
CA ILE A 220 -27.78 17.15 -13.90
C ILE A 220 -26.38 17.70 -13.64
N PRO A 221 -26.22 18.95 -13.22
CA PRO A 221 -24.91 19.56 -13.03
C PRO A 221 -24.12 18.82 -11.97
N CYS A 222 -22.98 18.27 -12.36
CA CYS A 222 -22.11 17.47 -11.51
C CYS A 222 -20.67 17.93 -11.68
N SER A 223 -19.99 18.23 -10.59
CA SER A 223 -18.54 18.46 -10.57
C SER A 223 -17.78 17.13 -10.38
N MET A 224 -16.52 17.07 -10.78
CA MET A 224 -15.66 15.91 -10.51
C MET A 224 -14.47 16.34 -9.66
N ILE A 225 -14.16 15.56 -8.61
CA ILE A 225 -13.04 15.81 -7.70
C ILE A 225 -12.27 14.50 -7.49
N THR A 226 -11.05 14.47 -7.97
CA THR A 226 -10.13 13.33 -7.80
C THR A 226 -8.77 13.84 -7.31
N GLY A 227 -7.90 12.93 -6.89
CA GLY A 227 -6.54 13.28 -6.50
C GLY A 227 -5.71 13.92 -7.62
N GLU A 228 -6.07 13.65 -8.87
CA GLU A 228 -5.31 14.07 -10.05
C GLU A 228 -5.99 15.20 -10.83
N GLU A 229 -7.28 15.47 -10.60
CA GLU A 229 -8.04 16.42 -11.42
C GLU A 229 -9.27 16.92 -10.69
N THR A 230 -9.61 18.17 -10.94
CA THR A 230 -10.87 18.79 -10.49
C THR A 230 -11.55 19.43 -11.70
N LEU A 231 -12.79 19.02 -11.99
CA LEU A 231 -13.65 19.62 -13.03
C LEU A 231 -14.86 20.27 -12.37
N GLU A 232 -14.82 21.58 -12.25
CA GLU A 232 -15.90 22.33 -11.63
C GLU A 232 -17.01 22.67 -12.64
N VAL A 233 -18.26 22.44 -12.24
CA VAL A 233 -19.46 22.83 -13.00
C VAL A 233 -20.26 23.85 -12.19
N ALA A 234 -20.50 24.99 -12.78
CA ALA A 234 -21.26 26.05 -12.12
C ALA A 234 -22.67 25.58 -11.75
N GLY A 235 -23.04 25.76 -10.48
CA GLY A 235 -24.33 25.32 -9.96
C GLY A 235 -24.47 23.82 -9.80
N ALA A 236 -23.38 23.09 -9.71
CA ALA A 236 -23.40 21.64 -9.48
C ALA A 236 -24.19 21.30 -8.21
N CYS A 237 -25.17 20.41 -8.36
CA CYS A 237 -25.91 19.82 -7.24
C CYS A 237 -25.32 18.45 -6.85
N CYS A 238 -24.42 17.90 -7.65
CA CYS A 238 -23.77 16.64 -7.40
C CYS A 238 -22.25 16.77 -7.56
N GLN A 239 -21.52 15.86 -6.90
CA GLN A 239 -20.10 15.67 -7.13
C GLN A 239 -19.76 14.19 -7.32
N ALA A 240 -18.90 13.90 -8.28
CA ALA A 240 -18.35 12.57 -8.54
C ALA A 240 -16.89 12.53 -8.09
N CYS A 241 -16.58 11.73 -7.08
CA CYS A 241 -15.27 11.73 -6.43
C CYS A 241 -14.65 10.34 -6.42
N THR A 242 -13.31 10.28 -6.31
CA THR A 242 -12.68 9.08 -5.76
C THR A 242 -12.85 9.06 -4.24
N VAL A 243 -12.91 7.89 -3.65
CA VAL A 243 -13.22 7.72 -2.21
C VAL A 243 -12.21 8.41 -1.29
N GLU A 244 -10.97 8.56 -1.74
CA GLU A 244 -9.90 9.28 -1.04
C GLU A 244 -10.24 10.77 -0.83
N MET A 245 -11.03 11.34 -1.74
CA MET A 245 -11.41 12.77 -1.71
C MET A 245 -12.57 13.08 -0.79
N LEU A 246 -13.09 12.06 -0.07
CA LEU A 246 -14.17 12.28 0.89
C LEU A 246 -13.78 13.34 1.94
N ASN A 247 -14.58 14.38 2.06
CA ASN A 247 -14.49 15.39 3.09
C ASN A 247 -15.50 15.09 4.21
N GLU A 248 -15.02 14.77 5.40
CA GLU A 248 -15.86 14.38 6.55
C GLU A 248 -16.68 15.55 7.12
N HIS A 249 -16.31 16.78 6.77
CA HIS A 249 -17.03 17.99 7.21
C HIS A 249 -18.14 18.43 6.25
N GLU A 250 -18.16 17.86 5.05
CA GLU A 250 -19.20 18.17 4.05
C GLU A 250 -20.44 17.32 4.29
N TYR A 251 -21.62 17.94 4.11
CA TYR A 251 -22.89 17.30 4.32
C TYR A 251 -23.60 17.07 2.99
N PHE A 252 -24.24 15.90 2.86
CA PHE A 252 -25.01 15.52 1.70
C PHE A 252 -26.40 15.05 2.10
N ASP A 253 -27.40 15.25 1.25
CA ASP A 253 -28.72 14.60 1.39
C ASP A 253 -28.67 13.16 0.89
N VAL A 254 -27.96 12.91 -0.22
CA VAL A 254 -27.74 11.55 -0.75
C VAL A 254 -26.28 11.31 -1.09
N ALA A 255 -25.75 10.19 -0.65
CA ALA A 255 -24.40 9.76 -1.06
C ALA A 255 -24.41 8.30 -1.58
N VAL A 256 -23.56 8.04 -2.57
CA VAL A 256 -23.33 6.70 -3.12
C VAL A 256 -21.86 6.34 -2.90
N VAL A 257 -21.60 5.20 -2.29
CA VAL A 257 -20.24 4.63 -2.16
C VAL A 257 -20.20 3.31 -2.90
N ASP A 258 -19.35 3.23 -3.91
CA ASP A 258 -19.27 2.07 -4.79
C ASP A 258 -18.14 1.12 -4.42
N GLU A 259 -18.27 -0.15 -4.82
CA GLU A 259 -17.26 -1.22 -4.59
C GLU A 259 -16.87 -1.38 -3.11
N CYS A 260 -17.85 -1.37 -2.18
CA CYS A 260 -17.60 -1.39 -0.72
C CYS A 260 -16.89 -2.64 -0.21
N GLN A 261 -16.73 -3.71 -0.98
CA GLN A 261 -15.86 -4.83 -0.63
C GLN A 261 -14.38 -4.42 -0.52
N MET A 262 -14.02 -3.26 -1.08
CA MET A 262 -12.70 -2.67 -0.93
C MET A 262 -12.32 -2.31 0.52
N VAL A 263 -13.23 -2.36 1.48
CA VAL A 263 -12.89 -2.24 2.92
C VAL A 263 -11.85 -3.28 3.35
N ALA A 264 -11.72 -4.39 2.61
CA ALA A 264 -10.74 -5.45 2.82
C ALA A 264 -9.39 -5.22 2.11
N ASP A 265 -9.23 -4.13 1.39
CA ASP A 265 -7.94 -3.82 0.76
C ASP A 265 -6.94 -3.30 1.82
N PRO A 266 -5.76 -3.93 1.96
CA PRO A 266 -4.81 -3.57 3.02
C PRO A 266 -4.22 -2.16 2.90
N TYR A 267 -4.15 -1.60 1.71
CA TYR A 267 -3.58 -0.27 1.45
C TYR A 267 -4.64 0.83 1.39
N ARG A 268 -5.75 0.59 0.69
CA ARG A 268 -6.77 1.60 0.40
C ARG A 268 -8.07 1.42 1.18
N GLY A 269 -8.32 0.23 1.77
CA GLY A 269 -9.59 -0.13 2.41
C GLY A 269 -10.02 0.81 3.52
N HIS A 270 -9.07 1.47 4.17
CA HIS A 270 -9.34 2.47 5.19
C HIS A 270 -10.19 3.65 4.69
N ASN A 271 -10.13 3.99 3.40
CA ASN A 271 -10.95 5.05 2.81
C ASN A 271 -12.44 4.64 2.75
N TRP A 272 -12.75 3.38 2.40
CA TRP A 272 -14.12 2.85 2.47
C TRP A 272 -14.62 2.74 3.91
N THR A 273 -13.74 2.30 4.83
CA THR A 273 -14.06 2.30 6.26
C THR A 273 -14.41 3.70 6.74
N ARG A 274 -13.58 4.69 6.37
CA ARG A 274 -13.84 6.11 6.65
C ARG A 274 -15.17 6.57 6.05
N ALA A 275 -15.49 6.19 4.81
CA ALA A 275 -16.76 6.53 4.19
C ALA A 275 -17.97 5.94 4.95
N VAL A 276 -17.91 4.68 5.36
CA VAL A 276 -18.99 4.06 6.15
C VAL A 276 -19.12 4.71 7.53
N LEU A 277 -18.02 4.99 8.20
CA LEU A 277 -18.02 5.53 9.58
C LEU A 277 -18.28 7.04 9.64
N GLY A 278 -17.65 7.81 8.73
CA GLY A 278 -17.52 9.28 8.84
C GLY A 278 -18.35 10.09 7.85
N LEU A 279 -18.87 9.52 6.76
CA LEU A 279 -19.64 10.26 5.77
C LEU A 279 -20.89 10.88 6.37
N ARG A 280 -21.05 12.21 6.21
CA ARG A 280 -22.17 12.99 6.70
C ARG A 280 -23.25 13.11 5.62
N ALA A 281 -24.14 12.11 5.56
CA ALA A 281 -25.28 12.12 4.64
C ALA A 281 -26.54 11.55 5.31
N GLU A 282 -27.73 12.04 4.91
CA GLU A 282 -28.99 11.52 5.41
C GLU A 282 -29.27 10.11 4.86
N GLU A 283 -29.04 9.93 3.57
CA GLU A 283 -29.24 8.67 2.87
C GLU A 283 -27.96 8.25 2.17
N ILE A 284 -27.48 7.04 2.47
CA ILE A 284 -26.22 6.49 1.97
C ILE A 284 -26.49 5.17 1.25
N HIS A 285 -26.20 5.14 -0.04
CA HIS A 285 -26.26 3.94 -0.87
C HIS A 285 -24.89 3.28 -0.94
N LEU A 286 -24.78 2.06 -0.47
CA LEU A 286 -23.56 1.27 -0.53
C LEU A 286 -23.73 0.15 -1.55
N CYS A 287 -22.92 0.17 -2.62
CA CYS A 287 -22.89 -0.89 -3.63
C CYS A 287 -21.76 -1.87 -3.32
N MET A 288 -22.06 -3.15 -3.22
CA MET A 288 -21.07 -4.14 -2.78
C MET A 288 -21.34 -5.54 -3.30
N ALA A 289 -20.26 -6.31 -3.39
CA ALA A 289 -20.31 -7.74 -3.59
C ALA A 289 -20.81 -8.45 -2.30
N PRO A 290 -21.40 -9.67 -2.43
CA PRO A 290 -22.02 -10.38 -1.29
C PRO A 290 -21.08 -10.65 -0.10
N GLU A 291 -19.79 -10.81 -0.37
CA GLU A 291 -18.78 -11.07 0.66
C GLU A 291 -18.58 -9.92 1.67
N ALA A 292 -18.96 -8.68 1.32
CA ALA A 292 -18.85 -7.53 2.19
C ALA A 292 -20.07 -7.32 3.10
N GLU A 293 -21.16 -8.04 2.90
CA GLU A 293 -22.43 -7.81 3.61
C GLU A 293 -22.24 -7.83 5.14
N ASP A 294 -21.66 -8.90 5.66
CA ASP A 294 -21.58 -9.11 7.10
C ASP A 294 -20.74 -8.04 7.79
N ILE A 295 -19.59 -7.68 7.23
CA ILE A 295 -18.71 -6.67 7.83
C ILE A 295 -19.32 -5.27 7.77
N ILE A 296 -19.92 -4.88 6.65
CA ILE A 296 -20.58 -3.58 6.49
C ILE A 296 -21.80 -3.48 7.43
N VAL A 297 -22.62 -4.51 7.53
CA VAL A 297 -23.76 -4.52 8.48
C VAL A 297 -23.29 -4.42 9.92
N GLN A 298 -22.18 -5.07 10.28
CA GLN A 298 -21.60 -4.94 11.62
C GLN A 298 -21.13 -3.51 11.89
N MET A 299 -20.45 -2.88 10.93
CA MET A 299 -19.99 -1.49 11.05
C MET A 299 -21.17 -0.53 11.25
N ILE A 300 -22.22 -0.63 10.43
CA ILE A 300 -23.43 0.22 10.53
C ILE A 300 -24.13 0.04 11.86
N LYS A 301 -24.30 -1.20 12.33
CA LYS A 301 -24.90 -1.49 13.65
C LYS A 301 -24.10 -0.89 14.79
N ARG A 302 -22.77 -0.93 14.73
CA ARG A 302 -21.89 -0.33 15.74
C ARG A 302 -21.99 1.20 15.74
N CYS A 303 -22.30 1.80 14.61
CA CYS A 303 -22.61 3.22 14.49
C CYS A 303 -23.99 3.59 15.08
N GLY A 304 -24.89 2.63 15.27
CA GLY A 304 -26.28 2.88 15.70
C GLY A 304 -27.18 3.37 14.56
N ASP A 305 -26.75 3.25 13.32
CA ASP A 305 -27.49 3.70 12.13
C ASP A 305 -28.51 2.63 11.67
N THR A 306 -29.46 3.05 10.84
CA THR A 306 -30.47 2.16 10.24
C THR A 306 -30.07 1.75 8.84
N PHE A 307 -30.48 0.56 8.41
CA PHE A 307 -30.20 0.10 7.07
C PHE A 307 -31.33 -0.74 6.48
N LYS A 308 -31.39 -0.74 5.12
CA LYS A 308 -32.24 -1.61 4.32
C LYS A 308 -31.36 -2.35 3.30
N ILE A 309 -31.62 -3.64 3.13
CA ILE A 309 -30.91 -4.47 2.11
C ILE A 309 -31.77 -4.57 0.85
N VAL A 310 -31.14 -4.30 -0.29
CA VAL A 310 -31.67 -4.49 -1.64
C VAL A 310 -30.78 -5.51 -2.33
N ARG A 311 -31.34 -6.67 -2.63
CA ARG A 311 -30.60 -7.75 -3.29
C ARG A 311 -30.76 -7.69 -4.78
N HIS A 312 -29.66 -7.61 -5.49
CA HIS A 312 -29.61 -7.62 -6.93
C HIS A 312 -29.21 -9.01 -7.44
N LYS A 313 -29.82 -9.40 -8.52
CA LYS A 313 -29.50 -10.65 -9.23
C LYS A 313 -28.88 -10.29 -10.58
N ARG A 314 -27.97 -11.10 -11.03
CA ARG A 314 -27.43 -10.96 -12.37
C ARG A 314 -28.55 -11.18 -13.41
N ASN A 315 -28.66 -10.24 -14.33
CA ASN A 315 -29.72 -10.28 -15.37
C ASN A 315 -29.37 -11.21 -16.55
N THR A 316 -28.07 -11.54 -16.71
CA THR A 316 -27.61 -12.41 -17.81
C THR A 316 -27.02 -13.70 -17.23
N ARG A 317 -27.32 -14.85 -17.86
CA ARG A 317 -26.73 -16.13 -17.46
C ARG A 317 -25.22 -16.12 -17.75
N LEU A 318 -24.43 -16.72 -16.86
CA LEU A 318 -23.01 -16.96 -17.05
C LEU A 318 -22.75 -18.45 -17.21
N THR A 319 -22.17 -18.85 -18.35
CA THR A 319 -21.92 -20.25 -18.69
C THR A 319 -20.42 -20.49 -18.86
N LEU A 320 -19.89 -21.47 -18.12
CA LEU A 320 -18.54 -21.95 -18.30
C LEU A 320 -18.45 -22.93 -19.46
N GLU A 321 -17.56 -22.71 -20.41
CA GLU A 321 -17.27 -23.65 -21.48
C GLU A 321 -16.42 -24.81 -20.93
N GLU A 322 -16.93 -26.04 -21.02
CA GLU A 322 -16.32 -27.25 -20.44
C GLU A 322 -15.10 -27.76 -21.23
N LYS A 323 -14.84 -27.20 -22.41
CA LYS A 323 -13.68 -27.57 -23.23
C LYS A 323 -12.53 -26.61 -23.04
N PRO A 324 -11.28 -27.09 -22.95
CA PRO A 324 -10.12 -26.23 -22.95
C PRO A 324 -10.12 -25.31 -24.17
N TYR A 325 -9.90 -24.02 -23.94
CA TYR A 325 -9.88 -23.02 -24.97
C TYR A 325 -8.61 -23.10 -25.81
N SER A 326 -8.74 -22.97 -27.13
CA SER A 326 -7.62 -22.90 -28.05
C SER A 326 -7.57 -21.55 -28.74
N LEU A 327 -6.56 -20.75 -28.46
CA LEU A 327 -6.41 -19.40 -29.04
C LEU A 327 -6.50 -19.41 -30.59
N LYS A 328 -5.97 -20.45 -31.24
CA LYS A 328 -5.97 -20.57 -32.72
C LYS A 328 -7.30 -20.94 -33.32
N LYS A 329 -8.17 -21.68 -32.58
CA LYS A 329 -9.41 -22.28 -33.14
C LYS A 329 -10.67 -21.61 -32.63
N ASP A 330 -10.65 -21.14 -31.38
CA ASP A 330 -11.86 -20.78 -30.66
C ASP A 330 -12.02 -19.27 -30.48
N LEU A 331 -11.01 -18.47 -30.88
CA LEU A 331 -11.06 -17.00 -30.77
C LEU A 331 -12.20 -16.41 -31.57
N LYS A 332 -13.01 -15.58 -30.96
CA LYS A 332 -14.21 -14.95 -31.55
C LYS A 332 -14.25 -13.46 -31.26
N LYS A 333 -14.95 -12.73 -32.14
CA LYS A 333 -15.28 -11.33 -31.88
C LYS A 333 -16.08 -11.18 -30.57
N GLY A 334 -15.72 -10.23 -29.74
CA GLY A 334 -16.34 -10.01 -28.44
C GLY A 334 -15.68 -10.79 -27.30
N ASP A 335 -14.56 -11.50 -27.54
CA ASP A 335 -13.77 -12.14 -26.51
C ASP A 335 -12.91 -11.11 -25.77
N ALA A 336 -12.79 -11.30 -24.46
CA ALA A 336 -11.79 -10.62 -23.64
C ALA A 336 -10.80 -11.65 -23.06
N LEU A 337 -9.54 -11.52 -23.44
CA LEU A 337 -8.44 -12.43 -23.08
C LEU A 337 -7.73 -11.88 -21.84
N ILE A 338 -7.71 -12.65 -20.77
CA ILE A 338 -7.22 -12.21 -19.47
C ILE A 338 -5.85 -12.78 -19.17
N VAL A 339 -4.91 -11.88 -18.90
CA VAL A 339 -3.54 -12.14 -18.43
C VAL A 339 -3.23 -11.22 -17.25
N PHE A 340 -2.13 -11.43 -16.52
CA PHE A 340 -1.91 -10.70 -15.25
C PHE A 340 -0.64 -9.84 -15.22
N SER A 341 -0.16 -9.39 -16.37
CA SER A 341 0.89 -8.38 -16.42
C SER A 341 0.78 -7.51 -17.68
N LYS A 342 1.19 -6.25 -17.61
CA LYS A 342 1.31 -5.37 -18.79
C LYS A 342 2.12 -6.05 -19.91
N LYS A 343 3.23 -6.71 -19.55
CA LYS A 343 4.10 -7.42 -20.50
C LYS A 343 3.34 -8.55 -21.21
N SER A 344 2.52 -9.31 -20.48
CA SER A 344 1.69 -10.37 -21.06
C SER A 344 0.61 -9.78 -21.97
N VAL A 345 -0.03 -8.67 -21.59
CA VAL A 345 -1.04 -7.98 -22.41
C VAL A 345 -0.43 -7.56 -23.75
N LEU A 346 0.69 -6.82 -23.72
CA LEU A 346 1.34 -6.33 -24.95
C LEU A 346 1.86 -7.47 -25.83
N ALA A 347 2.42 -8.52 -25.24
CA ALA A 347 2.94 -9.67 -25.99
C ALA A 347 1.82 -10.48 -26.67
N LEU A 348 0.70 -10.72 -25.96
CA LEU A 348 -0.45 -11.41 -26.52
C LEU A 348 -1.12 -10.56 -27.59
N ALA A 349 -1.27 -9.25 -27.36
CA ALA A 349 -1.81 -8.34 -28.34
C ALA A 349 -0.95 -8.30 -29.62
N ALA A 350 0.37 -8.18 -29.50
CA ALA A 350 1.29 -8.26 -30.63
C ALA A 350 1.16 -9.57 -31.41
N HIS A 351 1.03 -10.69 -30.71
CA HIS A 351 0.83 -11.99 -31.34
C HIS A 351 -0.46 -12.03 -32.17
N LEU A 352 -1.55 -11.48 -31.67
CA LEU A 352 -2.84 -11.42 -32.36
C LEU A 352 -2.81 -10.47 -33.56
N GLU A 353 -2.26 -9.27 -33.40
CA GLU A 353 -2.11 -8.29 -34.48
C GLU A 353 -1.29 -8.86 -35.64
N ASN A 354 -0.21 -9.60 -35.37
CA ASN A 354 0.58 -10.31 -36.38
C ASN A 354 -0.18 -11.43 -37.08
N GLN A 355 -1.31 -11.89 -36.52
CA GLN A 355 -2.21 -12.84 -37.16
C GLN A 355 -3.38 -12.15 -37.88
N GLY A 356 -3.41 -10.82 -37.91
CA GLY A 356 -4.47 -10.04 -38.52
C GLY A 356 -5.72 -9.87 -37.63
N VAL A 357 -5.62 -10.14 -36.34
CA VAL A 357 -6.71 -9.92 -35.36
C VAL A 357 -6.44 -8.63 -34.60
N HIS A 358 -7.23 -7.60 -34.88
CA HIS A 358 -7.11 -6.30 -34.20
C HIS A 358 -7.65 -6.35 -32.77
N CYS A 359 -6.86 -5.86 -31.82
CA CYS A 359 -7.22 -5.92 -30.41
C CYS A 359 -7.10 -4.55 -29.71
N SER A 360 -7.99 -4.36 -28.75
CA SER A 360 -7.87 -3.32 -27.73
C SER A 360 -7.09 -3.86 -26.53
N VAL A 361 -6.26 -3.02 -25.91
CA VAL A 361 -5.44 -3.40 -24.76
C VAL A 361 -5.83 -2.61 -23.53
N ILE A 362 -5.98 -3.28 -22.38
CA ILE A 362 -6.41 -2.66 -21.12
C ILE A 362 -5.55 -3.21 -19.97
N TYR A 363 -4.88 -2.32 -19.24
CA TYR A 363 -4.11 -2.66 -18.05
C TYR A 363 -4.07 -1.49 -17.06
N GLY A 364 -3.66 -1.74 -15.82
CA GLY A 364 -3.81 -0.81 -14.72
C GLY A 364 -3.14 0.55 -14.91
N SER A 365 -1.93 0.60 -15.50
CA SER A 365 -1.17 1.84 -15.67
C SER A 365 -1.59 2.70 -16.89
N LEU A 366 -2.62 2.28 -17.66
CA LEU A 366 -3.12 3.11 -18.76
C LEU A 366 -3.78 4.39 -18.26
N PRO A 367 -3.41 5.55 -18.83
CA PRO A 367 -4.12 6.80 -18.59
C PRO A 367 -5.63 6.71 -18.88
N PRO A 368 -6.48 7.51 -18.19
CA PRO A 368 -7.93 7.40 -18.33
C PRO A 368 -8.44 7.62 -19.75
N ALA A 369 -7.96 8.61 -20.49
CA ALA A 369 -8.43 8.87 -21.85
C ALA A 369 -7.93 7.80 -22.82
N THR A 370 -6.68 7.32 -22.68
CA THR A 370 -6.18 6.17 -23.45
C THR A 370 -7.06 4.94 -23.21
N ARG A 371 -7.43 4.67 -21.96
CA ARG A 371 -8.32 3.55 -21.63
C ARG A 371 -9.70 3.72 -22.26
N ARG A 372 -10.27 4.92 -22.23
CA ARG A 372 -11.54 5.25 -22.93
C ARG A 372 -11.42 5.03 -24.44
N GLU A 373 -10.32 5.43 -25.04
CA GLU A 373 -10.08 5.21 -26.47
C GLU A 373 -10.00 3.73 -26.81
N GLN A 374 -9.35 2.90 -26.01
CA GLN A 374 -9.36 1.44 -26.20
C GLN A 374 -10.78 0.86 -26.07
N VAL A 375 -11.58 1.34 -25.15
CA VAL A 375 -12.99 0.98 -24.97
C VAL A 375 -13.81 1.41 -26.20
N ARG A 376 -13.65 2.66 -26.66
CA ARG A 376 -14.33 3.20 -27.85
C ARG A 376 -14.03 2.35 -29.10
N ARG A 377 -12.78 2.04 -29.35
CA ARG A 377 -12.35 1.20 -30.49
C ARG A 377 -13.04 -0.17 -30.49
N PHE A 378 -13.19 -0.77 -29.33
CA PHE A 378 -13.90 -2.03 -29.21
C PHE A 378 -15.41 -1.88 -29.40
N LEU A 379 -16.02 -0.82 -28.86
CA LEU A 379 -17.44 -0.50 -29.03
C LEU A 379 -17.80 -0.25 -30.50
N GLU A 380 -16.97 0.51 -31.20
CA GLU A 380 -17.15 0.85 -32.63
C GLU A 380 -16.70 -0.27 -33.60
N LYS A 381 -16.26 -1.40 -33.01
CA LYS A 381 -15.82 -2.59 -33.77
C LYS A 381 -14.59 -2.34 -34.65
N GLU A 382 -13.76 -1.32 -34.31
CA GLU A 382 -12.44 -1.16 -34.90
C GLU A 382 -11.50 -2.29 -34.47
N THR A 383 -11.74 -2.86 -33.29
CA THR A 383 -11.04 -4.03 -32.75
C THR A 383 -12.02 -5.17 -32.50
N GLU A 384 -11.55 -6.41 -32.62
CA GLU A 384 -12.39 -7.60 -32.54
C GLU A 384 -12.42 -8.20 -31.14
N VAL A 385 -11.30 -8.06 -30.41
CA VAL A 385 -11.10 -8.65 -29.08
C VAL A 385 -10.45 -7.65 -28.14
N VAL A 386 -10.55 -7.92 -26.85
CA VAL A 386 -9.84 -7.16 -25.80
C VAL A 386 -8.78 -8.06 -25.16
N VAL A 387 -7.57 -7.56 -24.99
CA VAL A 387 -6.53 -8.19 -24.15
C VAL A 387 -6.37 -7.36 -22.88
N SER A 388 -6.59 -7.96 -21.73
CA SER A 388 -6.62 -7.18 -20.48
C SER A 388 -5.98 -7.90 -19.30
N THR A 389 -5.61 -7.11 -18.29
CA THR A 389 -5.37 -7.63 -16.94
C THR A 389 -6.69 -7.69 -16.16
N ASP A 390 -6.62 -7.98 -14.85
CA ASP A 390 -7.74 -7.83 -13.92
C ASP A 390 -8.31 -6.40 -13.85
N ALA A 391 -7.64 -5.41 -14.42
CA ALA A 391 -8.16 -4.05 -14.61
C ALA A 391 -9.53 -4.01 -15.32
N ILE A 392 -9.86 -5.05 -16.12
CA ILE A 392 -11.20 -5.21 -16.73
C ILE A 392 -12.29 -5.46 -15.67
N GLY A 393 -11.93 -5.99 -14.52
CA GLY A 393 -12.83 -6.29 -13.40
C GLY A 393 -13.38 -5.04 -12.72
N MET A 394 -12.74 -3.88 -12.88
CA MET A 394 -13.15 -2.64 -12.22
C MET A 394 -13.49 -1.56 -13.24
N GLY A 395 -14.69 -0.99 -13.13
CA GLY A 395 -15.05 0.27 -13.75
C GLY A 395 -15.14 0.34 -15.27
N LEU A 396 -15.23 -0.78 -15.99
CA LEU A 396 -15.34 -0.74 -17.44
C LEU A 396 -16.66 -1.35 -17.91
N ASN A 397 -17.43 -0.57 -18.66
CA ASN A 397 -18.69 -0.99 -19.21
C ASN A 397 -18.54 -1.47 -20.67
N LEU A 398 -17.82 -2.59 -20.86
CA LEU A 398 -17.51 -3.18 -22.16
C LEU A 398 -18.59 -4.20 -22.61
N PRO A 399 -18.93 -4.28 -23.92
CA PRO A 399 -19.82 -5.29 -24.46
C PRO A 399 -19.11 -6.64 -24.68
N ILE A 400 -18.61 -7.22 -23.60
CA ILE A 400 -17.88 -8.48 -23.63
C ILE A 400 -18.89 -9.63 -23.70
N ARG A 401 -18.74 -10.49 -24.69
CA ARG A 401 -19.54 -11.71 -24.81
C ARG A 401 -18.95 -12.84 -23.98
N ARG A 402 -17.61 -13.02 -24.05
CA ARG A 402 -16.90 -14.09 -23.38
C ARG A 402 -15.61 -13.59 -22.72
N ILE A 403 -15.41 -13.97 -21.46
CA ILE A 403 -14.13 -13.85 -20.75
C ILE A 403 -13.34 -15.13 -20.97
N VAL A 404 -12.09 -15.01 -21.38
CA VAL A 404 -11.17 -16.11 -21.59
C VAL A 404 -9.94 -15.94 -20.67
N PHE A 405 -9.81 -16.80 -19.68
CA PHE A 405 -8.63 -16.82 -18.84
C PHE A 405 -7.47 -17.49 -19.58
N ILE A 406 -6.53 -16.69 -20.07
CA ILE A 406 -5.28 -17.16 -20.70
C ILE A 406 -4.27 -17.53 -19.63
N GLU A 407 -4.22 -16.78 -18.53
CA GLU A 407 -3.45 -17.07 -17.33
C GLU A 407 -4.42 -17.29 -16.16
N THR A 408 -4.09 -18.24 -15.26
CA THR A 408 -4.86 -18.54 -14.04
C THR A 408 -4.07 -18.25 -12.77
N ARG A 409 -2.86 -17.70 -12.93
CA ARG A 409 -1.96 -17.34 -11.83
C ARG A 409 -1.47 -15.91 -12.00
N LYS A 410 -1.47 -15.15 -10.89
CA LYS A 410 -0.94 -13.77 -10.87
C LYS A 410 0.16 -13.61 -9.83
N PHE A 411 0.97 -12.57 -9.98
CA PHE A 411 1.93 -12.11 -8.98
C PHE A 411 1.21 -11.19 -7.99
N ASP A 412 1.37 -11.43 -6.69
CA ASP A 412 0.70 -10.71 -5.60
C ASP A 412 1.62 -9.75 -4.82
N GLY A 413 2.80 -9.43 -5.38
CA GLY A 413 3.84 -8.66 -4.70
C GLY A 413 4.92 -9.54 -4.06
N VAL A 414 4.59 -10.75 -3.62
CA VAL A 414 5.52 -11.69 -2.96
C VAL A 414 5.84 -12.88 -3.84
N GLY A 415 4.83 -13.45 -4.50
CA GLY A 415 4.99 -14.65 -5.32
C GLY A 415 3.89 -14.84 -6.35
N ARG A 416 4.03 -15.87 -7.20
CA ARG A 416 2.97 -16.28 -8.12
C ARG A 416 2.00 -17.23 -7.42
N ARG A 417 0.74 -16.82 -7.28
CA ARG A 417 -0.36 -17.62 -6.75
C ARG A 417 -1.48 -17.85 -7.76
N SER A 418 -2.28 -18.85 -7.53
CA SER A 418 -3.53 -19.05 -8.27
C SER A 418 -4.53 -17.94 -7.95
N LEU A 419 -5.45 -17.70 -8.87
CA LEU A 419 -6.55 -16.75 -8.68
C LEU A 419 -7.44 -17.18 -7.52
N LEU A 420 -7.92 -16.19 -6.78
CA LEU A 420 -8.93 -16.40 -5.74
C LEU A 420 -10.34 -16.48 -6.35
N PRO A 421 -11.29 -17.18 -5.73
CA PRO A 421 -12.67 -17.26 -6.21
C PRO A 421 -13.31 -15.90 -6.44
N GLU A 422 -13.03 -14.91 -5.59
CA GLU A 422 -13.54 -13.54 -5.69
C GLU A 422 -13.02 -12.84 -6.95
N GLU A 423 -11.73 -12.99 -7.25
CA GLU A 423 -11.08 -12.44 -8.45
C GLU A 423 -11.66 -13.08 -9.72
N ILE A 424 -11.85 -14.42 -9.71
CA ILE A 424 -12.47 -15.16 -10.81
C ILE A 424 -13.89 -14.64 -11.07
N LYS A 425 -14.71 -14.48 -10.03
CA LYS A 425 -16.09 -13.99 -10.15
C LYS A 425 -16.17 -12.56 -10.62
N GLN A 426 -15.30 -11.68 -10.11
CA GLN A 426 -15.25 -10.27 -10.49
C GLN A 426 -14.94 -10.13 -11.99
N ILE A 427 -13.90 -10.84 -12.45
CA ILE A 427 -13.48 -10.81 -13.87
C ILE A 427 -14.54 -11.50 -14.75
N ALA A 428 -14.92 -12.72 -14.44
CA ALA A 428 -15.92 -13.48 -15.19
C ALA A 428 -17.27 -12.75 -15.24
N GLY A 429 -17.61 -12.04 -14.16
CA GLY A 429 -18.80 -11.21 -14.05
C GLY A 429 -18.94 -10.15 -15.13
N ARG A 430 -17.89 -9.78 -15.83
CA ARG A 430 -17.91 -8.80 -16.93
C ARG A 430 -18.42 -9.39 -18.26
N ALA A 431 -18.52 -10.72 -18.40
CA ALA A 431 -19.11 -11.32 -19.59
C ALA A 431 -20.62 -11.12 -19.62
N GLY A 432 -21.23 -11.03 -20.79
CA GLY A 432 -22.68 -10.97 -20.96
C GLY A 432 -23.30 -9.66 -20.47
N ARG A 433 -22.93 -8.54 -21.10
CA ARG A 433 -23.53 -7.23 -20.75
C ARG A 433 -25.06 -7.25 -20.97
N PHE A 434 -25.79 -6.87 -19.91
CA PHE A 434 -27.24 -6.74 -19.95
C PHE A 434 -27.69 -5.77 -21.05
N GLY A 435 -28.73 -6.13 -21.76
CA GLY A 435 -29.30 -5.38 -22.90
C GLY A 435 -28.54 -5.57 -24.23
N LEU A 436 -27.40 -6.26 -24.25
CA LEU A 436 -26.65 -6.60 -25.46
C LEU A 436 -26.54 -8.11 -25.70
N TYR A 437 -26.47 -8.88 -24.63
CA TYR A 437 -26.34 -10.35 -24.67
C TYR A 437 -27.26 -10.99 -23.65
N ASP A 438 -27.94 -12.07 -24.09
CA ASP A 438 -28.80 -12.87 -23.20
C ASP A 438 -27.95 -13.78 -22.28
N GLU A 439 -26.74 -14.13 -22.73
CA GLU A 439 -25.84 -15.05 -22.05
C GLU A 439 -24.39 -14.57 -22.18
N GLY A 440 -23.62 -14.67 -21.08
CA GLY A 440 -22.18 -14.47 -21.04
C GLY A 440 -21.45 -15.81 -20.90
N PHE A 441 -20.26 -15.88 -21.50
CA PHE A 441 -19.44 -17.10 -21.48
C PHE A 441 -18.15 -16.91 -20.75
N VAL A 442 -17.65 -17.98 -20.14
CA VAL A 442 -16.32 -18.06 -19.55
C VAL A 442 -15.59 -19.23 -20.18
N ALA A 443 -14.37 -19.02 -20.62
CA ALA A 443 -13.48 -20.05 -21.12
C ALA A 443 -12.10 -19.93 -20.47
N VAL A 444 -11.31 -20.98 -20.53
CA VAL A 444 -9.96 -21.00 -19.94
C VAL A 444 -9.02 -21.81 -20.83
N LEU A 445 -7.80 -21.33 -20.97
CA LEU A 445 -6.76 -22.03 -21.73
C LEU A 445 -6.30 -23.28 -20.99
N ASP A 446 -5.96 -23.10 -19.72
CA ASP A 446 -5.47 -24.15 -18.83
C ASP A 446 -6.17 -24.05 -17.46
N ASP A 447 -6.24 -25.16 -16.71
CA ASP A 447 -6.75 -25.22 -15.34
C ASP A 447 -8.28 -24.95 -15.23
N LEU A 448 -9.05 -25.68 -16.01
CA LEU A 448 -10.52 -25.58 -16.04
C LEU A 448 -11.15 -25.80 -14.65
N GLU A 449 -10.61 -26.74 -13.87
CA GLU A 449 -11.13 -27.07 -12.54
C GLU A 449 -10.99 -25.89 -11.56
N LEU A 450 -9.89 -25.12 -11.62
CA LEU A 450 -9.73 -23.93 -10.80
C LEU A 450 -10.81 -22.88 -11.10
N ILE A 451 -11.07 -22.62 -12.38
CA ILE A 451 -12.09 -21.64 -12.79
C ILE A 451 -13.50 -22.12 -12.43
N LYS A 452 -13.78 -23.40 -12.62
CA LYS A 452 -15.05 -24.01 -12.23
C LYS A 452 -15.29 -23.91 -10.73
N ASP A 453 -14.35 -24.38 -9.93
CA ASP A 453 -14.42 -24.29 -8.46
C ASP A 453 -14.59 -22.82 -8.00
N GLY A 454 -13.81 -21.91 -8.59
CA GLY A 454 -13.90 -20.49 -8.28
C GLY A 454 -15.27 -19.87 -8.59
N LEU A 455 -15.91 -20.26 -9.69
CA LEU A 455 -17.26 -19.77 -10.05
C LEU A 455 -18.36 -20.36 -9.15
N GLU A 456 -18.24 -21.64 -8.79
CA GLU A 456 -19.24 -22.38 -8.00
C GLU A 456 -19.12 -22.12 -6.49
N ARG A 457 -17.91 -21.89 -6.00
CA ARG A 457 -17.62 -21.68 -4.58
C ARG A 457 -18.38 -20.47 -4.04
N ARG A 458 -18.97 -20.60 -2.86
CA ARG A 458 -19.57 -19.45 -2.17
C ARG A 458 -18.50 -18.42 -1.83
N PRO A 459 -18.78 -17.11 -1.95
CA PRO A 459 -17.86 -16.06 -1.50
C PRO A 459 -17.49 -16.27 -0.04
N ILE A 460 -16.21 -16.07 0.29
CA ILE A 460 -15.74 -16.07 1.67
C ILE A 460 -16.07 -14.70 2.27
N PRO A 461 -16.83 -14.64 3.37
CA PRO A 461 -17.16 -13.36 3.99
C PRO A 461 -15.90 -12.58 4.37
N ILE A 462 -15.90 -11.29 4.13
CA ILE A 462 -14.86 -10.38 4.61
C ILE A 462 -14.98 -10.27 6.13
N MET A 463 -13.91 -10.61 6.82
CA MET A 463 -13.88 -10.66 8.29
C MET A 463 -13.35 -9.38 8.94
N LYS A 464 -12.59 -8.58 8.19
CA LYS A 464 -11.90 -7.38 8.67
C LYS A 464 -12.08 -6.22 7.71
N ALA A 465 -12.28 -5.02 8.27
CA ALA A 465 -12.21 -3.75 7.55
C ALA A 465 -10.96 -3.00 7.98
N TYR A 466 -10.22 -2.45 7.02
CA TYR A 466 -8.99 -1.73 7.32
C TYR A 466 -9.28 -0.30 7.80
N ILE A 467 -8.54 0.15 8.82
CA ILE A 467 -8.57 1.52 9.35
C ILE A 467 -7.26 2.24 9.05
N GLY A 468 -7.35 3.54 8.76
CA GLY A 468 -6.20 4.40 8.47
C GLY A 468 -5.47 4.88 9.72
N PHE A 469 -4.27 5.41 9.53
CA PHE A 469 -3.51 6.06 10.58
C PHE A 469 -4.22 7.36 11.02
N PRO A 470 -4.52 7.53 12.31
CA PRO A 470 -5.19 8.73 12.81
C PRO A 470 -4.23 9.92 12.86
N GLU A 471 -4.49 10.97 12.07
CA GLU A 471 -3.61 12.14 11.99
C GLU A 471 -3.41 12.88 13.33
N GLN A 472 -4.38 12.78 14.25
CA GLN A 472 -4.23 13.34 15.59
C GLN A 472 -3.03 12.78 16.36
N LEU A 473 -2.53 11.60 15.99
CA LEU A 473 -1.34 11.00 16.58
C LEU A 473 -0.06 11.77 16.24
N LEU A 474 -0.05 12.57 15.17
CA LEU A 474 1.08 13.43 14.82
C LEU A 474 1.40 14.46 15.92
N LYS A 475 0.44 14.76 16.80
CA LYS A 475 0.64 15.66 17.96
C LYS A 475 1.44 15.01 19.11
N LEU A 476 1.60 13.70 19.09
CA LEU A 476 2.38 13.00 20.11
C LEU A 476 3.90 13.26 19.94
N PRO A 477 4.66 13.34 21.05
CA PRO A 477 6.07 13.70 21.01
C PRO A 477 6.97 12.52 20.56
N ALA A 478 6.82 12.09 19.30
CA ALA A 478 7.69 11.09 18.67
C ALA A 478 7.72 11.30 17.16
N GLU A 479 8.72 10.71 16.51
CA GLU A 479 8.85 10.74 15.05
C GLU A 479 7.73 9.96 14.37
N ILE A 480 7.41 10.34 13.12
CA ILE A 480 6.31 9.74 12.37
C ILE A 480 6.51 8.22 12.21
N ASP A 481 7.70 7.78 11.84
CA ASP A 481 8.02 6.36 11.67
C ASP A 481 7.75 5.55 12.93
N THR A 482 8.15 6.11 14.07
CA THR A 482 7.94 5.51 15.40
C THR A 482 6.45 5.47 15.77
N LEU A 483 5.73 6.55 15.53
CA LEU A 483 4.27 6.61 15.74
C LEU A 483 3.55 5.59 14.89
N VAL A 484 3.85 5.54 13.59
CA VAL A 484 3.24 4.63 12.62
C VAL A 484 3.53 3.16 12.98
N LYS A 485 4.79 2.81 13.24
CA LYS A 485 5.21 1.44 13.62
C LYS A 485 4.56 0.98 14.91
N ILE A 486 4.54 1.84 15.94
CA ILE A 486 3.92 1.49 17.22
C ILE A 486 2.41 1.36 17.05
N TRP A 487 1.76 2.31 16.37
CA TRP A 487 0.32 2.22 16.08
C TRP A 487 0.00 0.93 15.30
N ALA A 488 0.74 0.62 14.24
CA ALA A 488 0.54 -0.59 13.45
C ALA A 488 0.65 -1.87 14.30
N SER A 489 1.54 -1.89 15.30
CA SER A 489 1.73 -3.04 16.19
C SER A 489 0.67 -3.23 17.28
N MET A 490 -0.21 -2.24 17.51
CA MET A 490 -1.23 -2.30 18.56
C MET A 490 -2.45 -3.09 18.09
N GLU A 491 -3.09 -3.79 19.02
CA GLU A 491 -4.35 -4.51 18.76
C GLU A 491 -5.49 -3.57 18.37
N THR A 492 -6.38 -4.06 17.52
CA THR A 492 -7.61 -3.40 17.08
C THR A 492 -8.85 -4.15 17.54
N PRO A 493 -10.03 -3.52 17.60
CA PRO A 493 -11.29 -4.24 17.80
C PRO A 493 -11.48 -5.33 16.74
N SER A 494 -12.15 -6.42 17.09
CA SER A 494 -12.20 -7.68 16.34
C SER A 494 -12.57 -7.59 14.85
N ILE A 495 -13.33 -6.57 14.44
CA ILE A 495 -13.76 -6.40 13.04
C ILE A 495 -12.84 -5.46 12.23
N TYR A 496 -11.85 -4.85 12.86
CA TYR A 496 -10.95 -3.92 12.19
C TYR A 496 -9.52 -4.47 12.14
N GLU A 497 -8.79 -4.04 11.13
CA GLU A 497 -7.36 -4.23 10.97
C GLU A 497 -6.74 -2.90 10.52
N LYS A 498 -5.46 -2.71 10.78
CA LYS A 498 -4.77 -1.49 10.39
C LYS A 498 -4.26 -1.60 8.98
N MET A 499 -4.32 -0.48 8.25
CA MET A 499 -3.74 -0.42 6.90
C MET A 499 -2.27 -0.83 6.90
N GLU A 500 -1.82 -1.38 5.78
CA GLU A 500 -0.40 -1.60 5.53
C GLU A 500 0.33 -0.26 5.48
N VAL A 501 1.48 -0.19 6.13
CA VAL A 501 2.22 1.07 6.31
C VAL A 501 3.58 1.09 5.62
N ASP A 502 3.92 0.03 4.90
CA ASP A 502 5.25 -0.14 4.31
C ASP A 502 5.59 0.95 3.30
N GLU A 503 4.65 1.31 2.42
CA GLU A 503 4.82 2.39 1.44
C GLU A 503 4.98 3.75 2.14
N LEU A 504 4.15 4.03 3.15
CA LEU A 504 4.22 5.26 3.94
C LEU A 504 5.58 5.39 4.64
N LEU A 505 6.08 4.30 5.23
CA LEU A 505 7.39 4.25 5.88
C LEU A 505 8.54 4.38 4.88
N ALA A 506 8.42 3.79 3.69
CA ALA A 506 9.42 3.92 2.63
C ALA A 506 9.53 5.38 2.15
N LEU A 507 8.40 6.07 1.99
CA LEU A 507 8.39 7.49 1.63
C LEU A 507 8.93 8.36 2.78
N TYR A 508 8.62 8.05 4.04
CA TYR A 508 9.19 8.76 5.19
C TYR A 508 10.72 8.64 5.22
N VAL A 509 11.27 7.43 5.07
CA VAL A 509 12.72 7.21 5.02
C VAL A 509 13.36 7.95 3.84
N SER A 510 12.68 7.96 2.68
CA SER A 510 13.15 8.70 1.51
C SER A 510 13.15 10.21 1.75
N PHE A 511 12.13 10.75 2.42
CA PHE A 511 12.04 12.15 2.81
C PHE A 511 13.15 12.51 3.82
N GLU A 512 13.34 11.70 4.87
CA GLU A 512 14.41 11.87 5.86
C GLU A 512 15.80 11.91 5.19
N HIS A 513 15.99 11.09 4.16
CA HIS A 513 17.25 11.08 3.41
C HIS A 513 17.47 12.36 2.59
N VAL A 514 16.40 12.87 1.95
CA VAL A 514 16.45 14.11 1.15
C VAL A 514 16.67 15.34 2.05
N GLN A 515 15.99 15.40 3.20
CA GLN A 515 15.97 16.53 4.11
C GLN A 515 16.86 16.34 5.35
N ARG A 516 17.87 15.47 5.26
CA ARG A 516 18.67 14.98 6.38
C ARG A 516 19.15 16.07 7.34
N ASP A 517 19.57 17.21 6.82
CA ASP A 517 20.14 18.31 7.61
C ASP A 517 19.09 19.36 8.01
N HIS A 518 17.85 19.24 7.52
CA HIS A 518 16.77 20.21 7.71
C HIS A 518 15.48 19.60 8.29
N MET A 519 15.52 18.35 8.78
CA MET A 519 14.35 17.67 9.33
C MET A 519 13.65 18.47 10.43
N ASP A 520 14.40 19.18 11.27
CA ASP A 520 13.88 19.97 12.39
C ASP A 520 13.08 21.21 11.92
N GLU A 521 13.17 21.59 10.65
CA GLU A 521 12.44 22.72 10.07
C GLU A 521 11.02 22.36 9.65
N PHE A 522 10.69 21.05 9.60
CA PHE A 522 9.40 20.55 9.14
C PHE A 522 8.52 20.12 10.31
N SER A 523 7.26 20.55 10.30
CA SER A 523 6.25 19.97 11.17
C SER A 523 5.91 18.55 10.73
N LYS A 524 5.45 17.72 11.68
CA LYS A 524 5.00 16.36 11.35
C LYS A 524 3.81 16.34 10.40
N GLU A 525 2.93 17.31 10.53
CA GLU A 525 1.79 17.51 9.63
C GLU A 525 2.24 17.79 8.19
N GLU A 526 3.28 18.61 8.00
CA GLU A 526 3.85 18.86 6.66
C GLU A 526 4.47 17.59 6.10
N ILE A 527 5.34 16.92 6.87
CA ILE A 527 5.95 15.66 6.43
C ILE A 527 4.87 14.65 6.04
N TYR A 528 3.84 14.50 6.88
CA TYR A 528 2.75 13.56 6.64
C TYR A 528 1.99 13.88 5.35
N LYS A 529 1.71 15.15 5.07
CA LYS A 529 1.12 15.57 3.79
C LYS A 529 1.96 15.14 2.59
N LEU A 530 3.29 15.26 2.67
CA LEU A 530 4.19 14.92 1.56
C LEU A 530 4.30 13.41 1.34
N ILE A 531 4.42 12.62 2.41
CA ILE A 531 4.55 11.16 2.32
C ILE A 531 3.21 10.44 2.06
N THR A 532 2.09 11.13 2.15
CA THR A 532 0.76 10.64 1.74
C THR A 532 0.37 11.06 0.32
N CYS A 533 1.29 11.64 -0.46
CA CYS A 533 1.10 11.77 -1.91
C CYS A 533 1.03 10.37 -2.55
N SER A 534 0.18 10.23 -3.58
CA SER A 534 0.12 9.00 -4.36
C SER A 534 1.37 8.90 -5.26
N VAL A 535 2.41 8.27 -4.76
CA VAL A 535 3.70 8.11 -5.45
C VAL A 535 3.87 6.65 -5.86
N ASP A 536 4.18 6.42 -7.12
CA ASP A 536 4.58 5.07 -7.57
C ASP A 536 6.04 4.81 -7.14
N ILE A 537 6.21 4.18 -5.97
CA ILE A 537 7.53 3.94 -5.38
C ILE A 537 8.42 3.02 -6.21
N ASP A 538 7.83 2.18 -7.06
CA ASP A 538 8.55 1.28 -7.97
C ASP A 538 9.00 1.99 -9.25
N ASN A 539 8.45 3.17 -9.54
CA ASN A 539 8.84 3.97 -10.70
C ASN A 539 9.93 4.98 -10.33
N LYS A 540 11.15 4.71 -10.78
CA LYS A 540 12.31 5.54 -10.44
C LYS A 540 12.12 7.01 -10.85
N LEU A 541 11.54 7.29 -12.02
CA LEU A 541 11.37 8.67 -12.53
C LEU A 541 10.39 9.46 -11.65
N VAL A 542 9.29 8.82 -11.23
CA VAL A 542 8.31 9.41 -10.34
C VAL A 542 8.91 9.66 -8.96
N MET A 543 9.67 8.69 -8.43
CA MET A 543 10.35 8.82 -7.14
C MET A 543 11.42 9.90 -7.13
N ASP A 544 12.19 10.02 -8.21
CA ASP A 544 13.22 11.06 -8.30
C ASP A 544 12.57 12.45 -8.36
N LEU A 545 11.50 12.62 -9.13
CA LEU A 545 10.72 13.86 -9.17
C LEU A 545 10.11 14.22 -7.80
N TRP A 546 9.53 13.24 -7.10
CA TRP A 546 8.99 13.46 -5.76
C TRP A 546 10.07 13.93 -4.76
N LYS A 547 11.27 13.36 -4.84
CA LYS A 547 12.41 13.78 -4.01
C LYS A 547 12.85 15.21 -4.33
N ASP A 548 12.87 15.57 -5.61
CA ASP A 548 13.22 16.94 -6.04
C ASP A 548 12.18 17.94 -5.51
N TYR A 549 10.89 17.62 -5.62
CA TYR A 549 9.82 18.44 -5.04
C TYR A 549 9.92 18.56 -3.52
N CYS A 550 10.20 17.45 -2.82
CA CYS A 550 10.41 17.49 -1.37
C CYS A 550 11.60 18.37 -0.97
N ARG A 551 12.63 18.48 -1.82
CA ARG A 551 13.81 19.32 -1.57
C ARG A 551 13.49 20.79 -1.76
N ASP A 552 12.78 21.13 -2.84
CA ASP A 552 12.79 22.49 -3.39
C ASP A 552 11.51 23.28 -3.09
N TYR A 553 10.38 22.65 -2.70
CA TYR A 553 9.05 23.28 -2.67
C TYR A 553 8.92 24.50 -1.75
N ARG A 554 9.79 24.62 -0.73
CA ARG A 554 9.78 25.78 0.19
C ARG A 554 10.50 26.99 -0.38
N ASP A 555 11.41 26.78 -1.32
CA ASP A 555 12.30 27.80 -1.86
C ASP A 555 11.81 28.35 -3.21
N VAL A 556 10.67 27.87 -3.69
CA VAL A 556 10.12 28.24 -5.01
C VAL A 556 8.70 28.78 -4.88
N GLU A 557 8.34 29.72 -5.76
CA GLU A 557 6.98 30.22 -5.88
C GLU A 557 6.07 29.24 -6.66
N GLU A 558 6.66 28.38 -7.47
CA GLU A 558 6.01 27.38 -8.31
C GLU A 558 6.93 26.19 -8.49
N LEU A 559 6.39 24.95 -8.50
CA LEU A 559 7.19 23.75 -8.75
C LEU A 559 7.63 23.68 -10.21
N GLN A 560 8.81 23.13 -10.44
CA GLN A 560 9.28 22.86 -11.79
C GLN A 560 8.31 21.90 -12.48
N PHE A 561 7.80 22.32 -13.64
CA PHE A 561 6.94 21.47 -14.45
C PHE A 561 7.73 20.24 -14.95
N PRO A 562 7.17 19.02 -14.87
CA PRO A 562 7.88 17.82 -15.30
C PRO A 562 8.11 17.81 -16.81
N TYR A 563 9.17 17.17 -17.25
CA TYR A 563 9.49 17.00 -18.67
C TYR A 563 9.44 15.52 -19.06
N SER A 564 9.13 15.28 -20.34
CA SER A 564 9.05 13.91 -20.86
C SER A 564 10.43 13.27 -20.90
N PRO A 565 10.61 12.07 -20.29
CA PRO A 565 11.91 11.38 -20.27
C PRO A 565 12.26 10.74 -21.61
N GLY A 566 11.28 10.46 -22.47
CA GLY A 566 11.50 9.85 -23.78
C GLY A 566 10.21 9.50 -24.52
N PRO A 567 10.31 8.97 -25.74
CA PRO A 567 9.17 8.70 -26.60
C PRO A 567 8.60 7.28 -26.46
N ASP A 568 9.21 6.40 -25.69
CA ASP A 568 8.72 5.03 -25.60
C ASP A 568 7.51 4.90 -24.64
N LEU A 569 6.79 3.80 -24.72
CA LEU A 569 5.57 3.58 -23.93
C LEU A 569 5.81 3.62 -22.42
N TYR A 570 6.99 3.20 -21.94
CA TYR A 570 7.30 3.26 -20.52
C TYR A 570 7.57 4.70 -20.08
N ASP A 571 8.31 5.44 -20.88
CA ASP A 571 8.63 6.84 -20.60
C ASP A 571 7.39 7.71 -20.60
N LEU A 572 6.49 7.53 -21.56
CA LEU A 572 5.22 8.27 -21.64
C LEU A 572 4.27 7.94 -20.49
N GLU A 573 4.15 6.68 -20.09
CA GLU A 573 3.35 6.32 -18.92
C GLU A 573 3.96 6.86 -17.61
N SER A 574 5.29 6.86 -17.51
CA SER A 574 5.98 7.47 -16.36
C SER A 574 5.78 8.98 -16.35
N TYR A 575 5.85 9.62 -17.52
CA TYR A 575 5.59 11.05 -17.66
C TYR A 575 4.16 11.41 -17.24
N TYR A 576 3.17 10.62 -17.65
CA TYR A 576 1.79 10.84 -17.20
C TYR A 576 1.66 10.79 -15.68
N LYS A 577 2.31 9.82 -15.02
CA LYS A 577 2.35 9.74 -13.55
C LYS A 577 3.10 10.92 -12.91
N MET A 578 4.13 11.43 -13.57
CA MET A 578 4.85 12.64 -13.13
C MET A 578 3.96 13.88 -13.20
N LEU A 579 3.12 14.00 -14.23
CA LEU A 579 2.11 15.07 -14.37
C LEU A 579 1.04 14.96 -13.27
N ASP A 580 0.59 13.77 -12.94
CA ASP A 580 -0.34 13.53 -11.82
C ASP A 580 0.30 13.87 -10.48
N LEU A 581 1.56 13.50 -10.25
CA LEU A 581 2.31 13.86 -9.04
C LEU A 581 2.49 15.39 -8.94
N TYR A 582 2.84 16.08 -10.02
CA TYR A 582 2.96 17.54 -10.05
C TYR A 582 1.68 18.22 -9.54
N PHE A 583 0.53 17.81 -10.08
CA PHE A 583 -0.76 18.36 -9.66
C PHE A 583 -1.03 18.10 -8.18
N GLN A 584 -0.92 16.86 -7.74
CA GLN A 584 -1.20 16.46 -6.35
C GLN A 584 -0.27 17.16 -5.36
N PHE A 585 1.02 17.16 -5.65
CA PHE A 585 2.03 17.76 -4.77
C PHE A 585 1.80 19.27 -4.65
N SER A 586 1.66 19.98 -5.78
CA SER A 586 1.37 21.44 -5.78
C SER A 586 0.14 21.77 -4.94
N ARG A 587 -0.97 21.04 -5.15
CA ARG A 587 -2.20 21.25 -4.37
C ARG A 587 -2.01 20.99 -2.88
N LYS A 588 -1.28 19.92 -2.50
CA LYS A 588 -1.04 19.59 -1.09
C LYS A 588 -0.19 20.64 -0.36
N VAL A 589 0.79 21.22 -1.04
CA VAL A 589 1.65 22.25 -0.44
C VAL A 589 1.14 23.68 -0.66
N GLY A 590 0.05 23.87 -1.43
CA GLY A 590 -0.58 25.16 -1.68
C GLY A 590 0.17 26.02 -2.72
N LEU A 591 0.96 25.41 -3.58
CA LEU A 591 1.64 26.07 -4.69
C LEU A 591 0.75 26.14 -5.94
N PRO A 592 0.93 27.14 -6.82
CA PRO A 592 0.18 27.26 -8.07
C PRO A 592 0.43 26.06 -8.99
N VAL A 593 -0.57 25.77 -9.82
CA VAL A 593 -0.52 24.73 -10.87
C VAL A 593 -0.66 25.40 -12.22
N GLN A 594 0.19 25.04 -13.16
CA GLN A 594 0.09 25.46 -14.58
C GLN A 594 -1.03 24.64 -15.25
N GLU A 595 -2.29 24.96 -14.97
CA GLU A 595 -3.44 24.13 -15.35
C GLU A 595 -3.55 23.94 -16.88
N GLU A 596 -3.40 25.01 -17.68
CA GLU A 596 -3.49 24.93 -19.13
C GLU A 596 -2.40 24.02 -19.71
N ASN A 597 -1.16 24.20 -19.27
CA ASN A 597 -0.03 23.38 -19.69
C ASN A 597 -0.20 21.92 -19.27
N LEU A 598 -0.67 21.69 -18.04
CA LEU A 598 -0.92 20.33 -17.51
C LEU A 598 -2.00 19.60 -18.34
N VAL A 599 -3.09 20.25 -18.68
CA VAL A 599 -4.18 19.68 -19.49
C VAL A 599 -3.67 19.36 -20.89
N GLU A 600 -2.90 20.26 -21.49
CA GLU A 600 -2.32 20.06 -22.82
C GLU A 600 -1.33 18.89 -22.84
N GLU A 601 -0.39 18.84 -21.90
CA GLU A 601 0.62 17.81 -21.82
C GLU A 601 0.02 16.42 -21.50
N ARG A 602 -0.99 16.34 -20.64
CA ARG A 602 -1.74 15.10 -20.43
C ARG A 602 -2.39 14.61 -21.70
N ARG A 603 -3.09 15.49 -22.42
CA ARG A 603 -3.73 15.15 -23.69
C ARG A 603 -2.72 14.65 -24.72
N ASN A 604 -1.62 15.40 -24.92
CA ASN A 604 -0.56 15.03 -25.88
C ASN A 604 0.04 13.65 -25.52
N THR A 605 0.30 13.40 -24.25
CA THR A 605 0.82 12.12 -23.76
C THR A 605 -0.17 10.97 -23.99
N GLU A 606 -1.45 11.17 -23.72
CA GLU A 606 -2.51 10.18 -23.94
C GLU A 606 -2.71 9.88 -25.43
N GLU A 607 -2.66 10.88 -26.30
CA GLU A 607 -2.72 10.72 -27.75
C GLU A 607 -1.52 9.92 -28.26
N GLU A 608 -0.32 10.22 -27.78
CA GLU A 608 0.88 9.51 -28.19
C GLU A 608 0.90 8.04 -27.68
N ILE A 609 0.53 7.79 -26.43
CA ILE A 609 0.34 6.42 -25.92
C ILE A 609 -0.70 5.68 -26.78
N SER A 610 -1.82 6.33 -27.10
CA SER A 610 -2.88 5.74 -27.96
C SER A 610 -2.35 5.43 -29.36
N ARG A 611 -1.53 6.31 -29.94
CA ARG A 611 -0.87 6.11 -31.23
C ARG A 611 0.04 4.89 -31.19
N ILE A 612 0.92 4.79 -30.20
CA ILE A 612 1.85 3.67 -30.03
C ILE A 612 1.07 2.34 -29.91
N LEU A 613 0.05 2.31 -29.07
CA LEU A 613 -0.77 1.12 -28.89
C LEU A 613 -1.55 0.72 -30.14
N LYS A 614 -1.86 1.68 -31.03
CA LYS A 614 -2.56 1.42 -32.30
C LYS A 614 -1.59 0.96 -33.41
N THR A 615 -0.43 1.58 -33.51
CA THR A 615 0.47 1.42 -34.69
C THR A 615 1.66 0.50 -34.40
N GLU A 616 2.13 0.43 -33.19
CA GLU A 616 3.37 -0.27 -32.81
C GLU A 616 3.13 -1.51 -31.96
N CYS A 617 1.89 -1.81 -31.58
CA CYS A 617 1.57 -2.98 -30.76
C CYS A 617 2.08 -4.27 -31.40
N ALA A 618 1.93 -4.44 -32.71
CA ALA A 618 2.40 -5.62 -33.46
C ALA A 618 3.94 -5.83 -33.40
N SER A 619 4.71 -4.76 -33.16
CA SER A 619 6.17 -4.82 -33.06
C SER A 619 6.69 -5.20 -31.68
N TYR A 620 5.81 -5.24 -30.68
CA TYR A 620 6.20 -5.56 -29.31
C TYR A 620 6.66 -7.01 -29.20
N THR A 621 7.89 -7.20 -28.75
CA THR A 621 8.45 -8.53 -28.48
C THR A 621 8.96 -8.64 -27.05
N ARG A 622 8.60 -9.73 -26.38
CA ARG A 622 9.20 -10.06 -25.07
C ARG A 622 10.66 -10.43 -25.29
N LYS A 623 11.54 -9.86 -24.47
CA LYS A 623 12.97 -10.14 -24.53
C LYS A 623 13.50 -10.70 -23.23
N CYS A 624 14.44 -11.63 -23.30
CA CYS A 624 15.18 -12.14 -22.17
C CYS A 624 15.94 -10.99 -21.48
N THR A 625 15.75 -10.80 -20.18
CA THR A 625 16.37 -9.71 -19.40
C THR A 625 17.91 -9.79 -19.35
N ILE A 626 18.51 -10.97 -19.65
CA ILE A 626 19.96 -11.16 -19.59
C ILE A 626 20.62 -11.01 -20.99
N CYS A 627 20.04 -11.60 -22.03
CA CYS A 627 20.70 -11.67 -23.35
C CYS A 627 19.92 -10.98 -24.48
N GLY A 628 18.78 -10.37 -24.20
CA GLY A 628 17.95 -9.68 -25.20
C GLY A 628 17.27 -10.58 -26.24
N ARG A 629 17.39 -11.93 -26.14
CA ARG A 629 16.73 -12.85 -27.08
C ARG A 629 15.21 -12.71 -26.97
N GLU A 630 14.52 -12.73 -28.09
CA GLU A 630 13.07 -12.78 -28.14
C GLU A 630 12.53 -14.04 -27.47
N LEU A 631 11.45 -13.86 -26.73
CA LEU A 631 10.70 -14.90 -26.03
C LEU A 631 9.30 -14.98 -26.64
N SER A 632 8.75 -16.19 -26.69
CA SER A 632 7.35 -16.38 -27.09
C SER A 632 6.42 -15.63 -26.14
N TRP A 633 5.26 -15.20 -26.61
CA TRP A 633 4.27 -14.47 -25.82
C TRP A 633 3.80 -15.29 -24.60
N ASP A 634 3.72 -16.60 -24.73
CA ASP A 634 3.30 -17.57 -23.70
C ASP A 634 4.46 -18.09 -22.82
N TYR A 635 5.71 -17.64 -23.06
CA TYR A 635 6.85 -18.09 -22.28
C TYR A 635 6.77 -17.54 -20.84
N PRO A 636 6.74 -18.40 -19.80
CA PRO A 636 6.38 -17.98 -18.44
C PRO A 636 7.45 -17.18 -17.69
N PHE A 637 8.71 -17.18 -18.20
CA PHE A 637 9.85 -16.58 -17.50
C PHE A 637 10.36 -15.33 -18.22
N SER A 638 11.02 -14.43 -17.46
CA SER A 638 11.71 -13.26 -17.99
C SER A 638 13.13 -13.56 -18.53
N ILE A 639 13.65 -14.77 -18.27
CA ILE A 639 14.99 -15.23 -18.62
C ILE A 639 14.85 -16.48 -19.49
N CYS A 640 15.48 -16.51 -20.68
CA CYS A 640 15.44 -17.68 -21.55
C CYS A 640 16.19 -18.87 -20.94
N GLU A 641 15.85 -20.09 -21.34
CA GLU A 641 16.46 -21.34 -20.85
C GLU A 641 17.98 -21.30 -20.89
N ARG A 642 18.57 -20.81 -21.99
CA ARG A 642 20.02 -20.71 -22.15
C ARG A 642 20.68 -19.83 -21.08
N CYS A 643 20.06 -18.70 -20.71
CA CYS A 643 20.59 -17.84 -19.67
C CYS A 643 20.38 -18.44 -18.29
N PHE A 644 19.24 -19.11 -18.05
CA PHE A 644 18.95 -19.82 -16.82
C PHE A 644 19.95 -20.98 -16.57
N GLU A 645 20.25 -21.77 -17.60
CA GLU A 645 21.25 -22.84 -17.50
C GLU A 645 22.67 -22.31 -17.28
N ARG A 646 23.04 -21.18 -17.93
CA ARG A 646 24.32 -20.51 -17.67
C ARG A 646 24.43 -20.05 -16.22
N GLY A 647 23.39 -19.46 -15.66
CA GLY A 647 23.36 -19.06 -14.24
C GLY A 647 23.51 -20.24 -13.29
N LYS A 648 22.92 -21.40 -13.59
CA LYS A 648 23.11 -22.64 -12.81
C LYS A 648 24.56 -23.16 -12.85
N ARG A 649 25.28 -22.98 -13.95
CA ARG A 649 26.68 -23.40 -14.08
C ARG A 649 27.66 -22.51 -13.32
N VAL A 650 27.30 -21.24 -13.07
CA VAL A 650 28.14 -20.27 -12.34
C VAL A 650 28.00 -20.43 -10.80
N HIS A 651 26.89 -20.98 -10.32
CA HIS A 651 26.67 -21.28 -8.91
C HIS A 651 26.30 -22.76 -8.72
N PRO A 652 27.28 -23.70 -8.71
CA PRO A 652 26.99 -25.06 -8.30
C PRO A 652 26.53 -25.03 -6.83
N ARG A 653 25.34 -25.55 -6.57
CA ARG A 653 24.79 -25.71 -5.21
C ARG A 653 25.87 -26.25 -4.27
N ARG A 654 26.30 -25.46 -3.30
CA ARG A 654 26.93 -25.99 -2.11
C ARG A 654 25.86 -26.81 -1.37
N ARG A 655 26.05 -28.14 -1.39
CA ARG A 655 25.29 -29.09 -0.56
C ARG A 655 25.60 -28.87 0.91
#